data_33eb72242bbe2e0f236d568b5f16b5b8
#
_entry.id   33eb72242bbe2e0f236d568b5f16b5b8
#
_cell.length_a   1.000
_cell.length_b   1.000
_cell.length_c   1.000
_cell.angle_alpha   90.00
_cell.angle_beta   90.00
_cell.angle_gamma   90.00
#
_symmetry.space_group_name_H-M   'P 1'
#
loop_
_entity.id
_entity.type
_entity.pdbx_description
1 polymer ?
#
loop_
_entity_poly.entity_id
_entity_poly.type
_entity_poly.pdbx_seq_one_letter_code
_entity_poly.pdbx_strand_id
1 'polypeptide(L)'
;MDDPVDDVDLEACAAEPIHVPGAVQPRGALLVVDDGVVVQASANAPGLLGRDLPDLLGHRLDATLGEAAAALLRLARVPEPGPLSEALRRVTVAGRPWTAATHRTAQGTVVVELEPGDEGADPGDGYRTAYAVLGRAATAGSLQEVYDLAARGVREVTGFDRVMVYRFDADHHGEVVAEDRREDLEPLLGQRYPASDIPPQARALYEKSWLRLVSDVASEPVALVPVLHPATGEPADLTFAGLRAVSPVHIQYLKNMGVGASMSISLLDDGRLWGMIACHHEGPHTPSLEVRAAAEALASGLSLQMVVHAAADRAQRARRVATALEALVAAGDGPVAEMVARPELLEALGVDGALVRTRGTTATVGAVPVAAGAVVAAVRAASAPRQEDGGGAPVFTTHELRADHPALAEQLGDVAGALVAPLPEGDLLALFRREVARELTWGGDPRAKTVERDDDGTVRVGPRRSFARWREIVHGTSEPWSGDDVRSAVVARRTVVEALYRRTRPDLGAALVLQHSSLPGALPEPPGWRLQARYRPAHGGSVGGDWYDAFDMPDGRVALVIGDVAGHGLPAASAMNQLRNGLRSLLLTHGEVGRAVGALDHLARTLLSGDMATLFAAILDPGTRTVDYVCAGHLPPLVVDRDGARWVDVVRGLPIGAMPGEPEVGRVELGEGQSLLLYTDGLVERRGTSLRGRLEELRVTAGLTLDLAVLEHKLAGLESEDDSTMLMVTAPGRG
;
A
#
# COMPACT_ATOMS: atom_id res chain seq x y z
N MET A 1 -25.37 -13.38 -36.34
CA MET A 1 -26.35 -13.79 -35.29
C MET A 1 -25.58 -13.54 -34.01
N ASP A 2 -25.70 -12.32 -33.49
CA ASP A 2 -25.01 -11.85 -32.31
C ASP A 2 -25.48 -12.70 -31.11
N ASP A 3 -24.47 -13.21 -30.39
CA ASP A 3 -24.68 -14.08 -29.24
C ASP A 3 -25.17 -13.21 -28.07
N PRO A 4 -26.32 -13.49 -27.43
CA PRO A 4 -26.88 -12.65 -26.37
C PRO A 4 -26.16 -12.78 -25.01
N VAL A 5 -24.87 -13.16 -25.00
CA VAL A 5 -24.06 -13.41 -23.80
C VAL A 5 -23.36 -12.15 -23.27
N ASP A 6 -23.31 -11.08 -24.08
CA ASP A 6 -22.56 -9.86 -23.71
C ASP A 6 -23.28 -8.95 -22.69
N ASP A 7 -24.51 -9.24 -22.31
CA ASP A 7 -25.32 -8.37 -21.45
C ASP A 7 -25.69 -9.03 -20.09
N VAL A 8 -24.98 -10.08 -19.68
CA VAL A 8 -25.19 -10.67 -18.35
C VAL A 8 -24.39 -9.90 -17.34
N ASP A 9 -25.09 -9.21 -16.48
CA ASP A 9 -24.63 -8.29 -15.47
C ASP A 9 -23.59 -8.92 -14.51
N LEU A 10 -22.31 -8.68 -14.81
CA LEU A 10 -21.19 -9.02 -13.93
C LEU A 10 -21.23 -8.22 -12.60
N GLU A 11 -21.95 -7.09 -12.58
CA GLU A 11 -22.16 -6.29 -11.39
C GLU A 11 -23.09 -7.00 -10.39
N ALA A 12 -24.03 -7.82 -10.85
CA ALA A 12 -24.89 -8.59 -9.96
C ALA A 12 -24.12 -9.66 -9.16
N CYS A 13 -23.12 -10.30 -9.76
CA CYS A 13 -22.24 -11.24 -9.05
C CYS A 13 -21.32 -10.52 -8.04
N ALA A 14 -20.88 -9.30 -8.35
CA ALA A 14 -20.08 -8.46 -7.46
C ALA A 14 -20.90 -7.87 -6.29
N ALA A 15 -22.21 -7.88 -6.38
CA ALA A 15 -23.13 -7.36 -5.36
C ALA A 15 -23.57 -8.42 -4.32
N GLU A 16 -23.19 -9.71 -4.46
CA GLU A 16 -23.53 -10.75 -3.48
C GLU A 16 -22.95 -10.38 -2.09
N PRO A 17 -23.81 -10.26 -1.04
CA PRO A 17 -23.35 -9.88 0.29
C PRO A 17 -22.74 -11.09 1.02
N ILE A 18 -21.61 -11.58 0.55
CA ILE A 18 -20.92 -12.78 1.03
C ILE A 18 -20.48 -12.73 2.50
N HIS A 19 -20.58 -11.58 3.15
CA HIS A 19 -20.28 -11.39 4.57
C HIS A 19 -21.48 -11.67 5.49
N VAL A 20 -22.71 -11.75 4.95
CA VAL A 20 -23.95 -12.00 5.71
C VAL A 20 -24.77 -13.18 5.11
N PRO A 21 -24.18 -14.36 4.95
CA PRO A 21 -24.84 -15.48 4.25
C PRO A 21 -26.01 -16.10 5.03
N GLY A 22 -26.22 -15.71 6.29
CA GLY A 22 -27.25 -16.30 7.17
C GLY A 22 -27.02 -17.77 7.53
N ALA A 23 -25.87 -18.32 7.22
CA ALA A 23 -25.51 -19.72 7.42
C ALA A 23 -24.03 -19.89 7.75
N VAL A 24 -23.68 -21.06 8.28
CA VAL A 24 -22.29 -21.45 8.64
C VAL A 24 -21.96 -22.82 8.09
N GLN A 25 -20.68 -23.16 8.04
CA GLN A 25 -20.19 -24.49 7.73
C GLN A 25 -20.44 -25.44 8.90
N PRO A 26 -20.75 -26.74 8.65
CA PRO A 26 -21.23 -27.68 9.69
C PRO A 26 -20.15 -28.13 10.68
N ARG A 27 -18.87 -27.85 10.47
CA ARG A 27 -17.75 -28.33 11.29
C ARG A 27 -17.71 -27.78 12.73
N GLY A 28 -18.51 -26.77 13.04
CA GLY A 28 -18.58 -26.14 14.38
C GLY A 28 -19.96 -25.55 14.67
N ALA A 29 -20.12 -25.02 15.86
CA ALA A 29 -21.29 -24.27 16.30
C ALA A 29 -20.96 -22.77 16.37
N LEU A 30 -21.90 -21.92 15.91
CA LEU A 30 -21.80 -20.47 16.01
C LEU A 30 -22.97 -19.94 16.84
N LEU A 31 -22.63 -19.05 17.80
CA LEU A 31 -23.59 -18.33 18.64
C LEU A 31 -23.39 -16.83 18.44
N VAL A 32 -24.48 -16.10 18.22
CA VAL A 32 -24.49 -14.62 18.25
C VAL A 32 -25.05 -14.18 19.58
N VAL A 33 -24.33 -13.33 20.29
CA VAL A 33 -24.63 -12.92 21.65
C VAL A 33 -24.82 -11.40 21.72
N ASP A 34 -25.95 -10.97 22.20
CA ASP A 34 -26.26 -9.56 22.46
C ASP A 34 -26.48 -9.36 23.95
N ASP A 35 -25.78 -8.40 24.57
CA ASP A 35 -25.78 -8.12 26.02
C ASP A 35 -25.66 -9.38 26.90
N GLY A 36 -24.82 -10.33 26.46
CA GLY A 36 -24.57 -11.57 27.17
C GLY A 36 -25.65 -12.66 26.98
N VAL A 37 -26.67 -12.41 26.17
CA VAL A 37 -27.76 -13.33 25.81
C VAL A 37 -27.56 -13.88 24.43
N VAL A 38 -27.73 -15.18 24.24
CA VAL A 38 -27.65 -15.81 22.90
C VAL A 38 -28.91 -15.46 22.12
N VAL A 39 -28.76 -14.70 21.04
CA VAL A 39 -29.88 -14.22 20.20
C VAL A 39 -30.02 -14.99 18.90
N GLN A 40 -28.93 -15.60 18.41
CA GLN A 40 -28.94 -16.50 17.25
C GLN A 40 -27.96 -17.66 17.50
N ALA A 41 -28.27 -18.82 16.96
CA ALA A 41 -27.41 -20.00 17.02
C ALA A 41 -27.45 -20.76 15.71
N SER A 42 -26.37 -21.44 15.32
CA SER A 42 -26.39 -22.34 14.17
C SER A 42 -27.28 -23.55 14.47
N ALA A 43 -28.05 -23.99 13.46
CA ALA A 43 -29.05 -25.06 13.64
C ALA A 43 -28.45 -26.41 14.06
N ASN A 44 -27.15 -26.63 13.92
CA ASN A 44 -26.41 -27.79 14.41
C ASN A 44 -25.88 -27.65 15.85
N ALA A 45 -25.97 -26.47 16.44
CA ALA A 45 -25.50 -26.23 17.80
C ALA A 45 -26.12 -27.20 18.83
N PRO A 46 -27.41 -27.57 18.77
CA PRO A 46 -27.99 -28.59 19.65
C PRO A 46 -27.21 -29.91 19.67
N GLY A 47 -26.97 -30.46 18.51
CA GLY A 47 -26.25 -31.75 18.38
C GLY A 47 -24.80 -31.69 18.86
N LEU A 48 -24.16 -30.53 18.65
CA LEU A 48 -22.77 -30.31 19.04
C LEU A 48 -22.61 -30.01 20.54
N LEU A 49 -23.48 -29.15 21.09
CA LEU A 49 -23.36 -28.69 22.50
C LEU A 49 -24.19 -29.51 23.46
N GLY A 50 -25.05 -30.43 22.98
CA GLY A 50 -25.92 -31.28 23.81
C GLY A 50 -27.02 -30.47 24.53
N ARG A 51 -27.55 -29.42 23.92
CA ARG A 51 -28.63 -28.58 24.41
C ARG A 51 -29.58 -28.20 23.29
N ASP A 52 -30.88 -28.23 23.51
CA ASP A 52 -31.86 -27.87 22.51
C ASP A 52 -31.86 -26.35 22.19
N LEU A 53 -32.29 -25.96 21.00
CA LEU A 53 -32.35 -24.55 20.58
C LEU A 53 -33.11 -23.64 21.56
N PRO A 54 -34.29 -24.05 22.10
CA PRO A 54 -35.00 -23.25 23.10
C PRO A 54 -34.20 -23.02 24.37
N ASP A 55 -33.28 -23.92 24.75
CA ASP A 55 -32.40 -23.79 25.92
C ASP A 55 -31.16 -22.95 25.66
N LEU A 56 -30.90 -22.65 24.38
CA LEU A 56 -29.80 -21.78 23.94
C LEU A 56 -30.33 -20.34 23.74
N LEU A 57 -31.36 -20.18 22.92
CA LEU A 57 -31.91 -18.89 22.50
C LEU A 57 -32.63 -18.17 23.67
N GLY A 58 -32.35 -16.89 23.81
CA GLY A 58 -32.89 -16.05 24.87
C GLY A 58 -32.26 -16.29 26.27
N HIS A 59 -31.30 -17.21 26.36
CA HIS A 59 -30.61 -17.50 27.62
C HIS A 59 -29.19 -16.86 27.59
N ARG A 60 -28.71 -16.61 28.83
CA ARG A 60 -27.35 -16.05 28.98
C ARG A 60 -26.29 -17.06 28.51
N LEU A 61 -25.22 -16.56 27.92
CA LEU A 61 -24.10 -17.39 27.45
C LEU A 61 -23.45 -18.22 28.57
N ASP A 62 -23.42 -17.70 29.81
CA ASP A 62 -22.92 -18.44 30.98
C ASP A 62 -23.73 -19.68 31.32
N ALA A 63 -25.04 -19.66 31.09
CA ALA A 63 -25.89 -20.85 31.25
C ALA A 63 -25.52 -21.93 30.23
N THR A 64 -24.96 -21.56 29.08
CA THR A 64 -24.57 -22.48 27.98
C THR A 64 -23.13 -22.95 28.12
N LEU A 65 -22.18 -22.03 28.27
CA LEU A 65 -20.75 -22.28 28.28
C LEU A 65 -20.11 -22.25 29.68
N GLY A 66 -20.89 -22.02 30.75
CA GLY A 66 -20.37 -21.98 32.09
C GLY A 66 -19.31 -20.89 32.30
N GLU A 67 -18.25 -21.23 33.03
CA GLU A 67 -17.15 -20.29 33.34
C GLU A 67 -16.44 -19.71 32.10
N ALA A 68 -16.44 -20.44 31.00
CA ALA A 68 -15.82 -19.99 29.74
C ALA A 68 -16.50 -18.74 29.16
N ALA A 69 -17.81 -18.57 29.38
CA ALA A 69 -18.59 -17.47 28.82
C ALA A 69 -18.03 -16.09 29.18
N ALA A 70 -17.73 -15.89 30.48
CA ALA A 70 -17.23 -14.61 30.96
C ALA A 70 -15.84 -14.24 30.37
N ALA A 71 -14.98 -15.24 30.11
CA ALA A 71 -13.69 -15.04 29.48
C ALA A 71 -13.86 -14.68 28.01
N LEU A 72 -14.71 -15.39 27.27
CA LEU A 72 -14.96 -15.17 25.86
C LEU A 72 -15.57 -13.78 25.61
N LEU A 73 -16.57 -13.36 26.40
CA LEU A 73 -17.18 -12.04 26.28
C LEU A 73 -16.21 -10.89 26.59
N ARG A 74 -15.30 -11.07 27.59
CA ARG A 74 -14.28 -10.05 27.89
C ARG A 74 -13.21 -9.93 26.81
N LEU A 75 -12.91 -11.01 26.12
CA LEU A 75 -11.89 -11.05 25.08
C LEU A 75 -12.41 -10.63 23.73
N ALA A 76 -13.74 -10.65 23.52
CA ALA A 76 -14.36 -10.23 22.29
C ALA A 76 -14.13 -8.72 22.04
N ARG A 77 -13.31 -8.40 21.05
CA ARG A 77 -13.04 -7.04 20.58
C ARG A 77 -13.62 -6.84 19.20
N VAL A 78 -13.82 -5.59 18.79
CA VAL A 78 -14.02 -5.28 17.36
C VAL A 78 -12.72 -5.65 16.66
N PRO A 79 -12.76 -6.59 15.71
CA PRO A 79 -11.53 -7.03 15.08
C PRO A 79 -10.98 -5.92 14.19
N GLU A 80 -9.69 -5.68 14.30
CA GLU A 80 -8.89 -5.10 13.25
C GLU A 80 -8.44 -6.23 12.32
N PRO A 81 -8.09 -5.94 11.06
CA PRO A 81 -7.46 -6.95 10.20
C PRO A 81 -6.24 -7.53 10.92
N GLY A 82 -6.26 -8.81 11.23
CA GLY A 82 -5.23 -9.39 12.07
C GLY A 82 -5.31 -10.92 12.15
N PRO A 83 -4.32 -11.56 12.80
CA PRO A 83 -4.20 -12.99 12.84
C PRO A 83 -5.27 -13.67 13.72
N LEU A 84 -5.75 -14.81 13.25
CA LEU A 84 -6.72 -15.66 13.95
C LEU A 84 -6.25 -16.06 15.36
N SER A 85 -4.95 -16.22 15.58
CA SER A 85 -4.35 -16.66 16.85
C SER A 85 -4.71 -15.77 18.04
N GLU A 86 -4.96 -14.49 17.83
CA GLU A 86 -5.34 -13.56 18.91
C GLU A 86 -6.74 -13.83 19.48
N ALA A 87 -7.64 -14.35 18.63
CA ALA A 87 -9.03 -14.64 18.99
C ALA A 87 -9.22 -16.03 19.61
N LEU A 88 -8.23 -16.94 19.51
CA LEU A 88 -8.39 -18.34 19.90
C LEU A 88 -8.28 -18.57 21.40
N ARG A 89 -9.18 -19.41 21.94
CA ARG A 89 -9.14 -19.89 23.32
C ARG A 89 -9.59 -21.36 23.40
N ARG A 90 -8.86 -22.14 24.19
CA ARG A 90 -9.33 -23.46 24.59
C ARG A 90 -10.34 -23.35 25.71
N VAL A 91 -11.48 -24.01 25.57
CA VAL A 91 -12.56 -24.01 26.55
C VAL A 91 -13.08 -25.43 26.72
N THR A 92 -13.68 -25.71 27.88
CA THR A 92 -14.38 -26.97 28.13
C THR A 92 -15.86 -26.68 28.19
N VAL A 93 -16.65 -27.33 27.32
CA VAL A 93 -18.11 -27.21 27.30
C VAL A 93 -18.70 -28.62 27.44
N ALA A 94 -19.58 -28.81 28.41
CA ALA A 94 -20.20 -30.10 28.73
C ALA A 94 -19.16 -31.25 28.93
N GLY A 95 -17.99 -30.94 29.51
CA GLY A 95 -16.91 -31.90 29.80
C GLY A 95 -16.06 -32.27 28.56
N ARG A 96 -16.29 -31.66 27.41
CA ARG A 96 -15.52 -31.88 26.17
C ARG A 96 -14.63 -30.69 25.87
N PRO A 97 -13.43 -30.91 25.31
CA PRO A 97 -12.56 -29.81 24.87
C PRO A 97 -13.08 -29.18 23.57
N TRP A 98 -13.03 -27.86 23.52
CA TRP A 98 -13.39 -27.05 22.35
C TRP A 98 -12.32 -25.98 22.14
N THR A 99 -12.13 -25.59 20.89
CA THR A 99 -11.43 -24.37 20.57
C THR A 99 -12.46 -23.33 20.16
N ALA A 100 -12.45 -22.19 20.86
CA ALA A 100 -13.34 -21.07 20.63
C ALA A 100 -12.61 -19.93 19.95
N ALA A 101 -13.25 -19.33 18.94
CA ALA A 101 -12.91 -18.02 18.40
C ALA A 101 -14.01 -17.03 18.73
N THR A 102 -13.66 -15.79 19.05
CA THR A 102 -14.66 -14.79 19.42
C THR A 102 -14.26 -13.41 18.95
N HIS A 103 -15.25 -12.68 18.44
CA HIS A 103 -15.09 -11.29 18.03
C HIS A 103 -16.37 -10.49 18.27
N ARG A 104 -16.27 -9.16 18.29
CA ARG A 104 -17.39 -8.25 18.41
C ARG A 104 -17.68 -7.61 17.07
N THR A 105 -18.91 -7.66 16.59
CA THR A 105 -19.31 -6.98 15.35
C THR A 105 -19.37 -5.46 15.55
N ALA A 106 -19.39 -4.71 14.44
CA ALA A 106 -19.55 -3.25 14.48
C ALA A 106 -20.87 -2.80 15.15
N GLN A 107 -21.91 -3.66 15.11
CA GLN A 107 -23.20 -3.43 15.76
C GLN A 107 -23.16 -3.69 17.27
N GLY A 108 -22.06 -4.21 17.81
CA GLY A 108 -21.85 -4.45 19.24
C GLY A 108 -22.15 -5.88 19.70
N THR A 109 -22.76 -6.72 18.87
CA THR A 109 -22.98 -8.14 19.15
C THR A 109 -21.66 -8.91 19.19
N VAL A 110 -21.62 -10.01 19.93
CA VAL A 110 -20.45 -10.90 20.00
C VAL A 110 -20.76 -12.17 19.26
N VAL A 111 -19.90 -12.52 18.30
CA VAL A 111 -19.90 -13.81 17.62
C VAL A 111 -18.97 -14.75 18.39
N VAL A 112 -19.47 -15.93 18.73
CA VAL A 112 -18.72 -17.01 19.38
C VAL A 112 -18.76 -18.24 18.49
N GLU A 113 -17.62 -18.66 18.02
CA GLU A 113 -17.45 -19.87 17.23
C GLU A 113 -16.83 -20.96 18.10
N LEU A 114 -17.34 -22.17 18.01
CA LEU A 114 -16.88 -23.33 18.77
C LEU A 114 -16.60 -24.46 17.82
N GLU A 115 -15.36 -24.89 17.72
CA GLU A 115 -14.96 -26.09 16.96
C GLU A 115 -14.48 -27.19 17.94
N PRO A 116 -14.77 -28.46 17.68
CA PRO A 116 -14.28 -29.56 18.50
C PRO A 116 -12.75 -29.48 18.68
N GLY A 117 -12.28 -29.54 19.90
CA GLY A 117 -10.86 -29.58 20.20
C GLY A 117 -10.26 -30.95 19.87
N ASP A 118 -9.03 -30.97 19.38
CA ASP A 118 -8.29 -32.20 19.13
C ASP A 118 -7.62 -32.67 20.43
N GLU A 119 -7.95 -33.87 20.91
CA GLU A 119 -7.41 -34.43 22.16
C GLU A 119 -5.97 -34.93 22.05
N GLY A 120 -5.41 -35.08 20.84
CA GLY A 120 -4.14 -35.74 20.56
C GLY A 120 -3.05 -34.86 19.94
N ALA A 121 -3.34 -33.70 19.43
CA ALA A 121 -2.35 -32.87 18.78
C ALA A 121 -1.54 -32.04 19.77
N ASP A 122 -0.22 -32.08 19.69
CA ASP A 122 0.63 -31.09 20.38
C ASP A 122 0.49 -29.73 19.65
N PRO A 123 -0.10 -28.72 20.29
CA PRO A 123 -0.27 -27.39 19.68
C PRO A 123 1.04 -26.75 19.24
N GLY A 124 2.16 -27.20 19.80
CA GLY A 124 3.49 -26.71 19.51
C GLY A 124 4.08 -27.20 18.19
N ASP A 125 3.61 -28.33 17.63
CA ASP A 125 4.24 -28.92 16.42
C ASP A 125 4.10 -27.99 15.19
N GLY A 126 2.89 -27.49 14.92
CA GLY A 126 2.66 -26.57 13.82
C GLY A 126 3.50 -25.28 13.93
N TYR A 127 3.59 -24.71 15.14
CA TYR A 127 4.42 -23.52 15.37
C TYR A 127 5.92 -23.81 15.27
N ARG A 128 6.41 -24.98 15.74
CA ARG A 128 7.82 -25.37 15.57
C ARG A 128 8.20 -25.46 14.09
N THR A 129 7.36 -26.10 13.28
CA THR A 129 7.55 -26.16 11.83
C THR A 129 7.51 -24.77 11.20
N ALA A 130 6.53 -23.92 11.57
CA ALA A 130 6.43 -22.56 11.08
C ALA A 130 7.69 -21.73 11.38
N TYR A 131 8.20 -21.77 12.61
CA TYR A 131 9.45 -21.09 12.97
C TYR A 131 10.68 -21.59 12.22
N ALA A 132 10.78 -22.90 11.98
CA ALA A 132 11.88 -23.48 11.20
C ALA A 132 11.84 -22.99 9.74
N VAL A 133 10.65 -22.88 9.15
CA VAL A 133 10.48 -22.34 7.79
C VAL A 133 10.83 -20.85 7.73
N LEU A 134 10.37 -20.05 8.70
CA LEU A 134 10.70 -18.62 8.80
C LEU A 134 12.21 -18.40 8.96
N GLY A 135 12.88 -19.23 9.75
CA GLY A 135 14.34 -19.19 9.88
C GLY A 135 15.07 -19.44 8.56
N ARG A 136 14.57 -20.36 7.73
CA ARG A 136 15.10 -20.59 6.37
C ARG A 136 14.80 -19.43 5.43
N ALA A 137 13.59 -18.90 5.48
CA ALA A 137 13.18 -17.77 4.64
C ALA A 137 13.98 -16.49 4.93
N ALA A 138 14.38 -16.25 6.18
CA ALA A 138 15.22 -15.12 6.57
C ALA A 138 16.63 -15.15 5.94
N THR A 139 17.10 -16.33 5.48
CA THR A 139 18.40 -16.53 4.82
C THR A 139 18.28 -16.89 3.34
N ALA A 140 17.08 -16.83 2.77
CA ALA A 140 16.84 -17.12 1.36
C ALA A 140 17.64 -16.15 0.46
N GLY A 141 18.16 -16.69 -0.63
CA GLY A 141 18.97 -15.91 -1.59
C GLY A 141 18.15 -15.17 -2.64
N SER A 142 16.85 -15.48 -2.74
CA SER A 142 15.96 -14.89 -3.74
C SER A 142 14.50 -14.90 -3.30
N LEU A 143 13.69 -14.02 -3.90
CA LEU A 143 12.25 -14.00 -3.70
C LEU A 143 11.57 -15.31 -4.12
N GLN A 144 12.05 -15.96 -5.18
CA GLN A 144 11.51 -17.26 -5.62
C GLN A 144 11.74 -18.36 -4.56
N GLU A 145 12.89 -18.36 -3.92
CA GLU A 145 13.15 -19.31 -2.83
C GLU A 145 12.21 -19.09 -1.64
N VAL A 146 11.84 -17.82 -1.33
CA VAL A 146 10.83 -17.52 -0.31
C VAL A 146 9.46 -18.06 -0.72
N TYR A 147 9.07 -17.94 -1.98
CA TYR A 147 7.81 -18.50 -2.49
C TYR A 147 7.78 -20.04 -2.38
N ASP A 148 8.86 -20.68 -2.76
CA ASP A 148 8.98 -22.16 -2.69
C ASP A 148 8.96 -22.66 -1.24
N LEU A 149 9.60 -21.93 -0.32
CA LEU A 149 9.53 -22.19 1.12
C LEU A 149 8.12 -21.99 1.67
N ALA A 150 7.39 -21.00 1.17
CA ALA A 150 6.01 -20.75 1.58
C ALA A 150 5.08 -21.89 1.18
N ALA A 151 5.11 -22.31 -0.09
CA ALA A 151 4.29 -23.43 -0.55
C ALA A 151 4.58 -24.70 0.23
N ARG A 152 5.86 -25.05 0.38
CA ARG A 152 6.31 -26.27 1.07
C ARG A 152 6.01 -26.23 2.56
N GLY A 153 6.32 -25.10 3.23
CA GLY A 153 6.14 -24.97 4.67
C GLY A 153 4.67 -24.99 5.09
N VAL A 154 3.80 -24.32 4.34
CA VAL A 154 2.35 -24.36 4.61
C VAL A 154 1.79 -25.75 4.36
N ARG A 155 2.24 -26.45 3.31
CA ARG A 155 1.84 -27.83 3.07
C ARG A 155 2.27 -28.76 4.21
N GLU A 156 3.49 -28.63 4.70
CA GLU A 156 4.02 -29.40 5.82
C GLU A 156 3.21 -29.16 7.12
N VAL A 157 2.84 -27.90 7.40
CA VAL A 157 2.06 -27.54 8.59
C VAL A 157 0.62 -28.01 8.51
N THR A 158 0.00 -27.94 7.33
CA THR A 158 -1.46 -28.10 7.17
C THR A 158 -1.91 -29.45 6.65
N GLY A 159 -1.01 -30.19 5.98
CA GLY A 159 -1.29 -31.50 5.40
C GLY A 159 -2.16 -31.48 4.14
N PHE A 160 -2.34 -30.34 3.48
CA PHE A 160 -3.05 -30.26 2.21
C PHE A 160 -2.28 -31.00 1.10
N ASP A 161 -2.99 -31.55 0.12
CA ASP A 161 -2.40 -32.25 -1.01
C ASP A 161 -1.60 -31.33 -1.94
N ARG A 162 -2.03 -30.09 -2.05
CA ARG A 162 -1.42 -29.04 -2.87
C ARG A 162 -1.47 -27.71 -2.14
N VAL A 163 -0.36 -26.98 -2.17
CA VAL A 163 -0.26 -25.59 -1.70
C VAL A 163 0.44 -24.75 -2.76
N MET A 164 -0.14 -23.62 -3.08
CA MET A 164 0.32 -22.70 -4.12
C MET A 164 0.50 -21.30 -3.55
N VAL A 165 1.52 -20.60 -3.99
CA VAL A 165 1.62 -19.15 -3.85
C VAL A 165 1.03 -18.53 -5.10
N TYR A 166 -0.03 -17.77 -4.92
CA TYR A 166 -0.83 -17.15 -5.96
C TYR A 166 -0.64 -15.63 -5.88
N ARG A 167 -0.11 -15.02 -6.93
CA ARG A 167 0.19 -13.59 -7.00
C ARG A 167 -0.80 -12.90 -7.91
N PHE A 168 -1.34 -11.74 -7.49
CA PHE A 168 -2.16 -10.89 -8.34
C PHE A 168 -1.30 -9.95 -9.19
N ASP A 169 -1.69 -9.75 -10.45
CA ASP A 169 -1.14 -8.68 -11.31
C ASP A 169 -1.95 -7.37 -11.16
N ALA A 170 -1.58 -6.35 -11.92
CA ALA A 170 -2.23 -5.04 -11.88
C ALA A 170 -3.72 -5.06 -12.29
N ASP A 171 -4.11 -6.04 -13.11
CA ASP A 171 -5.47 -6.24 -13.58
C ASP A 171 -6.22 -7.25 -12.71
N HIS A 172 -5.63 -7.62 -11.56
CA HIS A 172 -6.13 -8.61 -10.62
C HIS A 172 -6.26 -10.04 -11.17
N HIS A 173 -5.61 -10.35 -12.29
CA HIS A 173 -5.42 -11.75 -12.67
C HIS A 173 -4.42 -12.40 -11.72
N GLY A 174 -4.61 -13.67 -11.44
CA GLY A 174 -3.70 -14.40 -10.59
C GLY A 174 -2.77 -15.32 -11.36
N GLU A 175 -1.56 -15.50 -10.84
CA GLU A 175 -0.56 -16.41 -11.37
C GLU A 175 -0.02 -17.30 -10.24
N VAL A 176 0.10 -18.60 -10.48
CA VAL A 176 0.74 -19.52 -9.55
C VAL A 176 2.26 -19.39 -9.71
N VAL A 177 2.91 -18.71 -8.75
CA VAL A 177 4.36 -18.42 -8.78
C VAL A 177 5.21 -19.46 -8.02
N ALA A 178 4.60 -20.26 -7.15
CA ALA A 178 5.21 -21.44 -6.53
C ALA A 178 4.15 -22.48 -6.21
N GLU A 179 4.53 -23.73 -6.19
CA GLU A 179 3.65 -24.86 -5.89
C GLU A 179 4.44 -25.97 -5.18
N ASP A 180 3.85 -26.52 -4.11
CA ASP A 180 4.24 -27.80 -3.54
C ASP A 180 3.02 -28.72 -3.51
N ARG A 181 3.13 -29.94 -4.08
CA ARG A 181 1.99 -30.82 -4.31
C ARG A 181 2.36 -32.28 -4.14
N ARG A 182 1.37 -33.13 -3.97
CA ARG A 182 1.49 -34.58 -4.09
C ARG A 182 1.91 -34.93 -5.53
N GLU A 183 2.78 -35.89 -5.70
CA GLU A 183 3.43 -36.19 -6.99
C GLU A 183 2.46 -36.62 -8.10
N ASP A 184 1.34 -37.25 -7.74
CA ASP A 184 0.29 -37.70 -8.68
C ASP A 184 -0.66 -36.61 -9.19
N LEU A 185 -0.59 -35.40 -8.61
CA LEU A 185 -1.41 -34.27 -9.05
C LEU A 185 -0.76 -33.56 -10.24
N GLU A 186 -1.57 -33.09 -11.19
CA GLU A 186 -1.11 -32.27 -12.30
C GLU A 186 -0.56 -30.92 -11.82
N PRO A 187 0.57 -30.40 -12.39
CA PRO A 187 1.12 -29.13 -11.97
C PRO A 187 0.29 -27.93 -12.43
N LEU A 188 0.10 -26.96 -11.54
CA LEU A 188 -0.54 -25.69 -11.82
C LEU A 188 0.47 -24.51 -11.85
N LEU A 189 1.74 -24.77 -11.56
CA LEU A 189 2.80 -23.76 -11.58
C LEU A 189 2.84 -23.02 -12.93
N GLY A 190 2.87 -21.70 -12.90
CA GLY A 190 2.88 -20.83 -14.08
C GLY A 190 1.51 -20.65 -14.74
N GLN A 191 0.46 -21.30 -14.26
CA GLN A 191 -0.89 -21.09 -14.79
C GLN A 191 -1.49 -19.79 -14.27
N ARG A 192 -2.28 -19.15 -15.14
CA ARG A 192 -2.99 -17.91 -14.86
C ARG A 192 -4.49 -18.17 -14.68
N TYR A 193 -5.11 -17.34 -13.88
CA TYR A 193 -6.54 -17.34 -13.60
C TYR A 193 -7.09 -15.93 -13.72
N PRO A 194 -8.23 -15.72 -14.39
CA PRO A 194 -8.77 -14.39 -14.60
C PRO A 194 -9.29 -13.76 -13.31
N ALA A 195 -9.29 -12.43 -13.27
CA ALA A 195 -9.77 -11.65 -12.13
C ALA A 195 -11.20 -11.98 -11.70
N SER A 196 -12.02 -12.48 -12.63
CA SER A 196 -13.40 -12.91 -12.37
C SER A 196 -13.52 -14.13 -11.45
N ASP A 197 -12.46 -14.96 -11.31
CA ASP A 197 -12.47 -16.12 -10.42
C ASP A 197 -12.46 -15.71 -8.95
N ILE A 198 -11.90 -14.53 -8.63
CA ILE A 198 -11.88 -13.93 -7.29
C ILE A 198 -12.44 -12.51 -7.41
N PRO A 199 -13.77 -12.33 -7.31
CA PRO A 199 -14.42 -11.05 -7.56
C PRO A 199 -14.04 -9.99 -6.51
N PRO A 200 -14.27 -8.69 -6.78
CA PRO A 200 -13.82 -7.58 -5.93
C PRO A 200 -14.25 -7.68 -4.46
N GLN A 201 -15.52 -8.10 -4.20
CA GLN A 201 -16.02 -8.26 -2.84
C GLN A 201 -15.30 -9.38 -2.07
N ALA A 202 -14.86 -10.44 -2.76
CA ALA A 202 -14.07 -11.50 -2.13
C ALA A 202 -12.66 -11.00 -1.81
N ARG A 203 -12.02 -10.24 -2.71
CA ARG A 203 -10.71 -9.63 -2.45
C ARG A 203 -10.76 -8.67 -1.27
N ALA A 204 -11.77 -7.77 -1.22
CA ALA A 204 -11.97 -6.86 -0.10
C ALA A 204 -12.21 -7.58 1.24
N LEU A 205 -12.79 -8.79 1.19
CA LEU A 205 -12.97 -9.61 2.37
C LEU A 205 -11.66 -10.28 2.81
N TYR A 206 -10.81 -10.70 1.86
CA TYR A 206 -9.50 -11.27 2.14
C TYR A 206 -8.51 -10.28 2.76
N GLU A 207 -8.67 -8.98 2.52
CA GLU A 207 -7.92 -7.94 3.23
C GLU A 207 -8.29 -7.84 4.70
N LYS A 208 -9.53 -8.18 5.07
CA LYS A 208 -10.04 -8.12 6.46
C LYS A 208 -9.85 -9.43 7.20
N SER A 209 -10.22 -10.54 6.60
CA SER A 209 -10.18 -11.88 7.19
C SER A 209 -9.15 -12.72 6.41
N TRP A 210 -7.99 -12.88 7.00
CA TRP A 210 -6.79 -13.38 6.30
C TRP A 210 -6.80 -14.86 6.02
N LEU A 211 -7.51 -15.65 6.85
CA LEU A 211 -7.61 -17.10 6.66
C LEU A 211 -9.04 -17.54 6.36
N ARG A 212 -9.20 -18.38 5.35
CA ARG A 212 -10.46 -18.96 4.95
C ARG A 212 -10.33 -20.46 4.76
N LEU A 213 -11.25 -21.25 5.34
CA LEU A 213 -11.30 -22.69 5.18
C LEU A 213 -12.67 -23.12 4.65
N VAL A 214 -12.67 -23.95 3.62
CA VAL A 214 -13.78 -24.80 3.18
C VAL A 214 -13.36 -26.23 3.47
N SER A 215 -13.85 -26.80 4.58
CA SER A 215 -13.39 -28.10 5.06
C SER A 215 -13.93 -29.29 4.26
N ASP A 216 -15.11 -29.12 3.68
CA ASP A 216 -15.79 -30.11 2.83
C ASP A 216 -16.70 -29.39 1.84
N VAL A 217 -16.32 -29.45 0.59
CA VAL A 217 -17.05 -28.85 -0.55
C VAL A 217 -18.41 -29.53 -0.79
N ALA A 218 -18.58 -30.76 -0.33
CA ALA A 218 -19.83 -31.49 -0.46
C ALA A 218 -20.81 -31.24 0.70
N SER A 219 -20.36 -30.57 1.77
CA SER A 219 -21.19 -30.32 2.94
C SER A 219 -22.25 -29.25 2.67
N GLU A 220 -23.44 -29.44 3.25
CA GLU A 220 -24.51 -28.45 3.20
C GLU A 220 -24.32 -27.37 4.27
N PRO A 221 -24.53 -26.09 3.95
CA PRO A 221 -24.46 -25.02 4.93
C PRO A 221 -25.57 -25.13 5.98
N VAL A 222 -25.25 -24.76 7.20
CA VAL A 222 -26.15 -24.80 8.36
C VAL A 222 -26.70 -23.42 8.62
N ALA A 223 -28.02 -23.25 8.57
CA ALA A 223 -28.66 -21.97 8.81
C ALA A 223 -28.46 -21.45 10.24
N LEU A 224 -28.38 -20.14 10.41
CA LEU A 224 -28.56 -19.47 11.71
C LEU A 224 -30.05 -19.44 12.08
N VAL A 225 -30.35 -19.65 13.35
CA VAL A 225 -31.72 -19.63 13.90
C VAL A 225 -31.78 -18.62 15.04
N PRO A 226 -32.68 -17.62 14.94
CA PRO A 226 -33.35 -17.17 13.72
C PRO A 226 -32.35 -16.63 12.70
N VAL A 227 -32.71 -16.56 11.42
CA VAL A 227 -31.81 -16.05 10.35
C VAL A 227 -31.50 -14.57 10.56
N LEU A 228 -32.49 -13.79 10.97
CA LEU A 228 -32.35 -12.36 11.26
C LEU A 228 -32.28 -12.12 12.78
N HIS A 229 -31.53 -11.12 13.18
CA HIS A 229 -31.42 -10.70 14.57
C HIS A 229 -32.80 -10.30 15.13
N PRO A 230 -33.26 -10.86 16.26
CA PRO A 230 -34.64 -10.66 16.74
C PRO A 230 -35.03 -9.22 17.02
N ALA A 231 -34.09 -8.38 17.44
CA ALA A 231 -34.36 -7.00 17.80
C ALA A 231 -34.19 -6.01 16.64
N THR A 232 -33.22 -6.25 15.74
CA THR A 232 -32.92 -5.31 14.64
C THR A 232 -33.53 -5.72 13.30
N GLY A 233 -33.85 -6.99 13.12
CA GLY A 233 -34.30 -7.55 11.82
C GLY A 233 -33.20 -7.65 10.76
N GLU A 234 -31.94 -7.42 11.13
CA GLU A 234 -30.80 -7.50 10.23
C GLU A 234 -30.10 -8.87 10.30
N PRO A 235 -29.43 -9.34 9.24
CA PRO A 235 -28.63 -10.54 9.28
C PRO A 235 -27.35 -10.32 10.10
N ALA A 236 -26.81 -11.39 10.69
CA ALA A 236 -25.55 -11.34 11.42
C ALA A 236 -24.38 -11.07 10.47
N ASP A 237 -23.54 -10.09 10.82
CA ASP A 237 -22.26 -9.84 10.14
C ASP A 237 -21.25 -10.92 10.53
N LEU A 238 -20.88 -11.76 9.56
CA LEU A 238 -19.92 -12.86 9.71
C LEU A 238 -18.58 -12.56 9.00
N THR A 239 -18.25 -11.29 8.76
CA THR A 239 -17.00 -10.87 8.09
C THR A 239 -15.78 -11.58 8.65
N PHE A 240 -15.67 -11.67 9.97
CA PHE A 240 -14.52 -12.27 10.67
C PHE A 240 -14.77 -13.69 11.16
N ALA A 241 -15.93 -14.28 10.84
CA ALA A 241 -16.25 -15.63 11.26
C ALA A 241 -15.58 -16.67 10.35
N GLY A 242 -14.78 -17.56 10.94
CA GLY A 242 -14.14 -18.69 10.26
C GLY A 242 -15.14 -19.76 9.81
N LEU A 243 -16.26 -19.89 10.52
CA LEU A 243 -17.35 -20.81 10.19
C LEU A 243 -18.33 -20.26 9.13
N ARG A 244 -18.23 -19.02 8.72
CA ARG A 244 -19.13 -18.41 7.72
C ARG A 244 -19.29 -19.33 6.50
N ALA A 245 -20.52 -19.52 6.04
CA ALA A 245 -20.81 -20.26 4.81
C ALA A 245 -20.18 -19.57 3.59
N VAL A 246 -19.85 -20.34 2.60
CA VAL A 246 -19.18 -19.89 1.37
C VAL A 246 -20.23 -19.76 0.29
N SER A 247 -20.03 -18.79 -0.62
CA SER A 247 -20.91 -18.60 -1.78
C SER A 247 -21.11 -19.92 -2.55
N PRO A 248 -22.34 -20.27 -2.92
CA PRO A 248 -22.62 -21.46 -3.73
C PRO A 248 -21.86 -21.47 -5.05
N VAL A 249 -21.62 -20.29 -5.65
CA VAL A 249 -20.84 -20.15 -6.89
C VAL A 249 -19.40 -20.61 -6.66
N HIS A 250 -18.78 -20.20 -5.55
CA HIS A 250 -17.43 -20.62 -5.23
C HIS A 250 -17.33 -22.12 -4.86
N ILE A 251 -18.34 -22.66 -4.17
CA ILE A 251 -18.44 -24.10 -3.92
C ILE A 251 -18.52 -24.88 -5.25
N GLN A 252 -19.33 -24.42 -6.20
CA GLN A 252 -19.42 -25.05 -7.52
C GLN A 252 -18.11 -24.94 -8.30
N TYR A 253 -17.39 -23.81 -8.17
CA TYR A 253 -16.07 -23.62 -8.75
C TYR A 253 -15.08 -24.69 -8.24
N LEU A 254 -15.00 -24.89 -6.93
CA LEU A 254 -14.13 -25.91 -6.31
C LEU A 254 -14.52 -27.34 -6.75
N LYS A 255 -15.84 -27.64 -6.83
CA LYS A 255 -16.34 -28.92 -7.36
C LYS A 255 -15.85 -29.16 -8.80
N ASN A 256 -15.95 -28.13 -9.65
CA ASN A 256 -15.52 -28.21 -11.04
C ASN A 256 -13.99 -28.41 -11.17
N MET A 257 -13.22 -27.91 -10.20
CA MET A 257 -11.75 -28.16 -10.09
C MET A 257 -11.42 -29.55 -9.53
N GLY A 258 -12.39 -30.31 -9.04
CA GLY A 258 -12.13 -31.58 -8.37
C GLY A 258 -11.55 -31.42 -6.96
N VAL A 259 -11.78 -30.30 -6.32
CA VAL A 259 -11.26 -29.97 -4.97
C VAL A 259 -12.34 -30.33 -3.93
N GLY A 260 -11.99 -31.16 -2.96
CA GLY A 260 -12.87 -31.60 -1.85
C GLY A 260 -12.77 -30.68 -0.62
N ALA A 261 -11.59 -30.08 -0.38
CA ALA A 261 -11.41 -29.07 0.65
C ALA A 261 -10.43 -27.98 0.18
N SER A 262 -10.64 -26.76 0.61
CA SER A 262 -9.81 -25.60 0.24
C SER A 262 -9.53 -24.70 1.43
N MET A 263 -8.30 -24.20 1.53
CA MET A 263 -7.93 -23.14 2.48
C MET A 263 -7.16 -22.05 1.74
N SER A 264 -7.42 -20.80 2.06
CA SER A 264 -6.65 -19.67 1.56
C SER A 264 -6.15 -18.80 2.71
N ILE A 265 -4.92 -18.31 2.59
CA ILE A 265 -4.29 -17.37 3.53
C ILE A 265 -3.83 -16.16 2.72
N SER A 266 -4.25 -14.98 3.13
CA SER A 266 -3.93 -13.73 2.44
C SER A 266 -2.46 -13.34 2.62
N LEU A 267 -1.84 -12.85 1.57
CA LEU A 267 -0.52 -12.21 1.57
C LEU A 267 -0.73 -10.72 1.33
N LEU A 268 -0.34 -9.91 2.31
CA LEU A 268 -0.60 -8.48 2.32
C LEU A 268 0.70 -7.68 2.19
N ASP A 269 0.64 -6.59 1.42
CA ASP A 269 1.65 -5.54 1.36
C ASP A 269 0.97 -4.21 1.69
N ASP A 270 1.39 -3.58 2.79
CA ASP A 270 0.79 -2.34 3.34
C ASP A 270 -0.76 -2.41 3.47
N GLY A 271 -1.25 -3.55 3.99
CA GLY A 271 -2.68 -3.79 4.21
C GLY A 271 -3.50 -4.12 2.96
N ARG A 272 -2.89 -4.14 1.77
CA ARG A 272 -3.53 -4.49 0.50
C ARG A 272 -3.23 -5.93 0.10
N LEU A 273 -4.20 -6.58 -0.48
CA LEU A 273 -4.06 -7.94 -0.96
C LEU A 273 -3.11 -8.00 -2.17
N TRP A 274 -1.89 -8.50 -1.93
CA TRP A 274 -0.87 -8.69 -2.94
C TRP A 274 -0.95 -10.08 -3.60
N GLY A 275 -1.36 -11.08 -2.81
CA GLY A 275 -1.45 -12.47 -3.23
C GLY A 275 -2.13 -13.31 -2.16
N MET A 276 -2.09 -14.61 -2.34
CA MET A 276 -2.58 -15.57 -1.35
C MET A 276 -1.80 -16.87 -1.40
N ILE A 277 -1.81 -17.62 -0.29
CA ILE A 277 -1.45 -19.03 -0.29
C ILE A 277 -2.75 -19.80 -0.43
N ALA A 278 -2.91 -20.52 -1.55
CA ALA A 278 -4.06 -21.35 -1.83
C ALA A 278 -3.73 -22.82 -1.60
N CYS A 279 -4.52 -23.48 -0.76
CA CYS A 279 -4.35 -24.88 -0.37
C CYS A 279 -5.54 -25.71 -0.86
N HIS A 280 -5.29 -26.83 -1.53
CA HIS A 280 -6.33 -27.72 -2.05
C HIS A 280 -6.09 -29.17 -1.56
N HIS A 281 -7.19 -29.87 -1.29
CA HIS A 281 -7.20 -31.30 -0.94
C HIS A 281 -8.28 -32.00 -1.74
N GLU A 282 -8.03 -33.22 -2.19
CA GLU A 282 -9.00 -33.99 -3.00
C GLU A 282 -10.25 -34.40 -2.23
N GLY A 283 -10.10 -34.77 -0.96
CA GLY A 283 -11.21 -35.11 -0.08
C GLY A 283 -11.48 -34.02 0.96
N PRO A 284 -12.47 -34.22 1.84
CA PRO A 284 -12.66 -33.36 3.01
C PRO A 284 -11.39 -33.30 3.86
N HIS A 285 -11.04 -32.09 4.31
CA HIS A 285 -9.86 -31.87 5.15
C HIS A 285 -10.09 -30.71 6.11
N THR A 286 -9.87 -30.94 7.40
CA THR A 286 -10.13 -29.95 8.45
C THR A 286 -8.91 -29.83 9.37
N PRO A 287 -7.90 -29.03 9.03
CA PRO A 287 -6.84 -28.70 9.97
C PRO A 287 -7.43 -28.05 11.24
N SER A 288 -6.91 -28.41 12.41
CA SER A 288 -7.37 -27.82 13.67
C SER A 288 -7.20 -26.30 13.67
N LEU A 289 -7.92 -25.60 14.55
CA LEU A 289 -7.79 -24.13 14.66
C LEU A 289 -6.36 -23.71 14.98
N GLU A 290 -5.64 -24.48 15.79
CA GLU A 290 -4.23 -24.24 16.14
C GLU A 290 -3.30 -24.41 14.93
N VAL A 291 -3.53 -25.42 14.10
CA VAL A 291 -2.78 -25.65 12.84
C VAL A 291 -3.04 -24.49 11.88
N ARG A 292 -4.28 -24.05 11.76
CA ARG A 292 -4.66 -22.90 10.93
C ARG A 292 -3.98 -21.62 11.40
N ALA A 293 -3.97 -21.38 12.72
CA ALA A 293 -3.29 -20.22 13.31
C ALA A 293 -1.75 -20.28 13.09
N ALA A 294 -1.15 -21.46 13.18
CA ALA A 294 0.27 -21.63 12.88
C ALA A 294 0.59 -21.38 11.40
N ALA A 295 -0.28 -21.83 10.48
CA ALA A 295 -0.16 -21.58 9.05
C ALA A 295 -0.32 -20.09 8.70
N GLU A 296 -1.26 -19.41 9.35
CA GLU A 296 -1.46 -17.97 9.20
C GLU A 296 -0.27 -17.16 9.74
N ALA A 297 0.27 -17.51 10.89
CA ALA A 297 1.46 -16.88 11.46
C ALA A 297 2.68 -17.08 10.54
N LEU A 298 2.82 -18.29 9.96
CA LEU A 298 3.85 -18.59 8.95
C LEU A 298 3.66 -17.69 7.72
N ALA A 299 2.46 -17.64 7.15
CA ALA A 299 2.16 -16.84 5.97
C ALA A 299 2.41 -15.35 6.20
N SER A 300 2.04 -14.82 7.38
CA SER A 300 2.29 -13.42 7.75
C SER A 300 3.78 -13.12 7.83
N GLY A 301 4.57 -14.00 8.46
CA GLY A 301 6.02 -13.85 8.52
C GLY A 301 6.70 -13.96 7.16
N LEU A 302 6.22 -14.88 6.29
CA LEU A 302 6.71 -15.01 4.92
C LEU A 302 6.32 -13.80 4.05
N SER A 303 5.10 -13.26 4.22
CA SER A 303 4.68 -12.03 3.54
C SER A 303 5.65 -10.88 3.83
N LEU A 304 6.05 -10.70 5.08
CA LEU A 304 7.07 -9.71 5.45
C LEU A 304 8.43 -9.98 4.75
N GLN A 305 8.88 -11.24 4.70
CA GLN A 305 10.12 -11.59 3.99
C GLN A 305 10.00 -11.32 2.49
N MET A 306 8.86 -11.60 1.88
CA MET A 306 8.61 -11.29 0.46
C MET A 306 8.70 -9.79 0.18
N VAL A 307 8.11 -8.95 1.04
CA VAL A 307 8.19 -7.49 0.94
C VAL A 307 9.65 -7.01 1.07
N VAL A 308 10.41 -7.54 2.03
CA VAL A 308 11.82 -7.20 2.24
C VAL A 308 12.68 -7.57 1.02
N HIS A 309 12.53 -8.79 0.49
CA HIS A 309 13.25 -9.23 -0.71
C HIS A 309 12.88 -8.40 -1.93
N ALA A 310 11.58 -8.15 -2.15
CA ALA A 310 11.12 -7.30 -3.25
C ALA A 310 11.68 -5.87 -3.14
N ALA A 311 11.76 -5.31 -1.93
CA ALA A 311 12.36 -4.00 -1.70
C ALA A 311 13.89 -3.99 -1.97
N ALA A 312 14.60 -5.05 -1.55
CA ALA A 312 16.04 -5.19 -1.80
C ALA A 312 16.34 -5.31 -3.30
N ASP A 313 15.57 -6.13 -4.04
CA ASP A 313 15.70 -6.29 -5.48
C ASP A 313 15.42 -4.97 -6.23
N ARG A 314 14.37 -4.25 -5.80
CA ARG A 314 14.05 -2.90 -6.33
C ARG A 314 15.22 -1.93 -6.11
N ALA A 315 15.76 -1.89 -4.90
CA ALA A 315 16.88 -1.00 -4.57
C ALA A 315 18.14 -1.36 -5.38
N GLN A 316 18.42 -2.65 -5.55
CA GLN A 316 19.56 -3.11 -6.35
C GLN A 316 19.39 -2.77 -7.83
N ARG A 317 18.19 -2.95 -8.40
CA ARG A 317 17.88 -2.57 -9.78
C ARG A 317 18.05 -1.06 -9.97
N ALA A 318 17.50 -0.24 -9.08
CA ALA A 318 17.62 1.21 -9.11
C ALA A 318 19.09 1.66 -9.08
N ARG A 319 19.93 1.06 -8.23
CA ARG A 319 21.38 1.34 -8.17
C ARG A 319 22.07 0.96 -9.48
N ARG A 320 21.78 -0.20 -10.07
CA ARG A 320 22.36 -0.62 -11.36
C ARG A 320 22.04 0.39 -12.47
N VAL A 321 20.79 0.82 -12.58
CA VAL A 321 20.36 1.82 -13.57
C VAL A 321 21.09 3.15 -13.35
N ALA A 322 21.13 3.65 -12.11
CA ALA A 322 21.82 4.90 -11.79
C ALA A 322 23.31 4.83 -12.14
N THR A 323 24.02 3.77 -11.70
CA THR A 323 25.45 3.58 -11.96
C THR A 323 25.77 3.47 -13.46
N ALA A 324 24.95 2.73 -14.22
CA ALA A 324 25.12 2.63 -15.66
C ALA A 324 25.00 3.99 -16.36
N LEU A 325 23.97 4.76 -16.01
CA LEU A 325 23.75 6.10 -16.57
C LEU A 325 24.84 7.10 -16.16
N GLU A 326 25.26 7.07 -14.90
CA GLU A 326 26.37 7.92 -14.43
C GLU A 326 27.67 7.62 -15.17
N ALA A 327 27.97 6.35 -15.42
CA ALA A 327 29.12 5.94 -16.23
C ALA A 327 29.04 6.45 -17.66
N LEU A 328 27.86 6.34 -18.30
CA LEU A 328 27.63 6.86 -19.65
C LEU A 328 27.84 8.38 -19.74
N VAL A 329 27.31 9.11 -18.76
CA VAL A 329 27.46 10.57 -18.70
C VAL A 329 28.91 10.98 -18.40
N ALA A 330 29.63 10.23 -17.58
CA ALA A 330 31.03 10.51 -17.24
C ALA A 330 32.00 10.21 -18.40
N ALA A 331 31.67 9.27 -19.26
CA ALA A 331 32.53 8.81 -20.35
C ALA A 331 32.54 9.70 -21.59
N GLY A 332 31.70 10.76 -21.67
CA GLY A 332 31.56 11.55 -22.91
C GLY A 332 31.50 13.06 -22.67
N ASP A 333 31.89 13.83 -23.72
CA ASP A 333 31.87 15.30 -23.74
C ASP A 333 30.78 15.91 -24.62
N GLY A 334 29.95 15.07 -25.26
CA GLY A 334 28.86 15.47 -26.16
C GLY A 334 27.55 15.84 -25.51
N PRO A 335 26.49 16.08 -26.27
CA PRO A 335 25.13 16.28 -25.74
C PRO A 335 24.67 15.10 -24.86
N VAL A 336 23.96 15.36 -23.77
CA VAL A 336 23.51 14.31 -22.84
C VAL A 336 22.64 13.26 -23.54
N ALA A 337 21.80 13.67 -24.51
CA ALA A 337 21.00 12.73 -25.30
C ALA A 337 21.86 11.66 -25.99
N GLU A 338 22.96 12.06 -26.68
CA GLU A 338 23.86 11.15 -27.39
C GLU A 338 24.68 10.27 -26.46
N MET A 339 24.98 10.77 -25.28
CA MET A 339 25.74 10.01 -24.27
C MET A 339 24.90 8.91 -23.63
N VAL A 340 23.62 9.21 -23.36
CA VAL A 340 22.69 8.31 -22.69
C VAL A 340 22.08 7.30 -23.67
N ALA A 341 21.80 7.68 -24.93
CA ALA A 341 21.23 6.81 -25.94
C ALA A 341 22.26 5.79 -26.46
N ARG A 342 22.67 4.85 -25.62
CA ARG A 342 23.66 3.81 -25.89
C ARG A 342 23.13 2.42 -25.53
N PRO A 343 23.73 1.34 -26.10
CA PRO A 343 23.31 -0.03 -25.82
C PRO A 343 23.27 -0.36 -24.32
N GLU A 344 24.18 0.19 -23.53
CA GLU A 344 24.25 -0.02 -22.08
C GLU A 344 23.03 0.53 -21.34
N LEU A 345 22.36 1.55 -21.88
CA LEU A 345 21.06 2.02 -21.37
C LEU A 345 19.98 0.95 -21.55
N LEU A 346 19.94 0.31 -22.72
CA LEU A 346 18.97 -0.73 -23.04
C LEU A 346 19.14 -1.93 -22.10
N GLU A 347 20.40 -2.34 -21.90
CA GLU A 347 20.73 -3.43 -20.99
C GLU A 347 20.36 -3.11 -19.54
N ALA A 348 20.70 -1.89 -19.07
CA ALA A 348 20.40 -1.47 -17.71
C ALA A 348 18.89 -1.40 -17.41
N LEU A 349 18.07 -1.01 -18.39
CA LEU A 349 16.63 -0.87 -18.26
C LEU A 349 15.85 -2.10 -18.71
N GLY A 350 16.48 -3.07 -19.39
CA GLY A 350 15.81 -4.26 -19.94
C GLY A 350 14.79 -3.89 -21.02
N VAL A 351 15.18 -3.04 -21.96
CA VAL A 351 14.33 -2.57 -23.06
C VAL A 351 15.01 -2.76 -24.41
N ASP A 352 14.24 -2.78 -25.50
CA ASP A 352 14.77 -3.03 -26.85
C ASP A 352 15.17 -1.77 -27.59
N GLY A 353 14.63 -0.62 -27.17
CA GLY A 353 14.92 0.66 -27.79
C GLY A 353 14.70 1.84 -26.86
N ALA A 354 15.40 2.94 -27.14
CA ALA A 354 15.22 4.19 -26.43
C ALA A 354 15.35 5.41 -27.34
N LEU A 355 14.58 6.45 -27.05
CA LEU A 355 14.72 7.79 -27.58
C LEU A 355 14.94 8.75 -26.43
N VAL A 356 16.04 9.48 -26.49
CA VAL A 356 16.37 10.52 -25.51
C VAL A 356 16.39 11.86 -26.22
N ARG A 357 15.57 12.80 -25.75
CA ARG A 357 15.56 14.18 -26.24
C ARG A 357 15.90 15.11 -25.11
N THR A 358 16.98 15.88 -25.28
CA THR A 358 17.42 16.87 -24.30
C THR A 358 17.92 18.12 -25.00
N ARG A 359 17.39 19.29 -24.62
CA ARG A 359 17.81 20.61 -25.13
C ARG A 359 17.88 20.69 -26.64
N GLY A 360 16.87 20.18 -27.32
CA GLY A 360 16.78 20.19 -28.79
C GLY A 360 17.59 19.09 -29.51
N THR A 361 18.48 18.37 -28.83
CA THR A 361 19.17 17.19 -29.37
C THR A 361 18.31 15.95 -29.11
N THR A 362 18.10 15.17 -30.20
CA THR A 362 17.42 13.87 -30.11
C THR A 362 18.38 12.77 -30.52
N ALA A 363 18.52 11.75 -29.70
CA ALA A 363 19.32 10.56 -29.99
C ALA A 363 18.46 9.31 -29.77
N THR A 364 18.73 8.27 -30.55
CA THR A 364 18.01 6.99 -30.50
C THR A 364 18.98 5.83 -30.48
N VAL A 365 18.56 4.73 -29.83
CA VAL A 365 19.34 3.48 -29.82
C VAL A 365 18.37 2.29 -29.81
N GLY A 366 18.72 1.22 -30.49
CA GLY A 366 17.95 -0.02 -30.58
C GLY A 366 16.67 0.11 -31.43
N ALA A 367 15.64 -0.63 -31.07
CA ALA A 367 14.37 -0.68 -31.80
C ALA A 367 13.52 0.55 -31.47
N VAL A 368 13.46 1.50 -32.37
CA VAL A 368 12.70 2.75 -32.23
C VAL A 368 11.75 2.90 -33.43
N PRO A 369 10.45 3.23 -33.17
CA PRO A 369 9.49 3.46 -34.26
C PRO A 369 9.96 4.55 -35.24
N VAL A 370 9.66 4.42 -36.52
CA VAL A 370 10.03 5.42 -37.54
C VAL A 370 9.43 6.79 -37.20
N ALA A 371 8.17 6.81 -36.69
CA ALA A 371 7.50 8.02 -36.25
C ALA A 371 7.51 8.15 -34.71
N ALA A 372 8.64 7.92 -34.05
CA ALA A 372 8.76 7.91 -32.60
C ALA A 372 8.16 9.15 -31.92
N GLY A 373 8.29 10.34 -32.53
CA GLY A 373 7.70 11.58 -32.02
C GLY A 373 6.16 11.54 -31.97
N ALA A 374 5.52 10.97 -33.01
CA ALA A 374 4.08 10.81 -33.09
C ALA A 374 3.59 9.75 -32.05
N VAL A 375 4.34 8.64 -31.92
CA VAL A 375 4.06 7.59 -30.92
C VAL A 375 4.12 8.15 -29.51
N VAL A 376 5.16 8.91 -29.17
CA VAL A 376 5.31 9.56 -27.86
C VAL A 376 4.14 10.53 -27.58
N ALA A 377 3.74 11.32 -28.57
CA ALA A 377 2.62 12.26 -28.43
C ALA A 377 1.28 11.50 -28.21
N ALA A 378 1.05 10.44 -28.96
CA ALA A 378 -0.14 9.61 -28.86
C ALA A 378 -0.23 8.90 -27.49
N VAL A 379 0.84 8.27 -27.04
CA VAL A 379 0.91 7.59 -25.73
C VAL A 379 0.64 8.58 -24.59
N ARG A 380 1.20 9.78 -24.63
CA ARG A 380 0.94 10.81 -23.61
C ARG A 380 -0.50 11.32 -23.60
N ALA A 381 -1.17 11.34 -24.74
CA ALA A 381 -2.55 11.82 -24.88
C ALA A 381 -3.59 10.78 -24.44
N ALA A 382 -3.32 9.50 -24.67
CA ALA A 382 -4.27 8.41 -24.49
C ALA A 382 -4.10 7.63 -23.19
N SER A 383 -2.86 7.56 -22.65
CA SER A 383 -2.61 6.77 -21.44
C SER A 383 -2.91 7.57 -20.18
N ALA A 384 -3.57 6.92 -19.21
CA ALA A 384 -3.66 7.48 -17.86
C ALA A 384 -2.25 7.63 -17.26
N PRO A 385 -1.95 8.77 -16.62
CA PRO A 385 -0.66 8.96 -15.99
C PRO A 385 -0.47 7.97 -14.84
N ARG A 386 0.60 7.18 -14.89
CA ARG A 386 1.04 6.40 -13.72
C ARG A 386 1.91 7.29 -12.86
N GLN A 387 1.42 7.62 -11.68
CA GLN A 387 2.15 8.38 -10.67
C GLN A 387 2.69 7.38 -9.64
N GLU A 388 3.97 7.46 -9.31
CA GLU A 388 4.50 6.76 -8.14
C GLU A 388 4.24 7.58 -6.87
N ASP A 389 4.11 6.87 -5.74
CA ASP A 389 4.12 7.46 -4.41
C ASP A 389 5.40 8.29 -4.22
N GLY A 390 5.31 9.60 -4.39
CA GLY A 390 6.48 10.50 -4.31
C GLY A 390 6.45 11.75 -5.19
N GLY A 391 5.35 12.05 -5.89
CA GLY A 391 5.11 13.38 -6.50
C GLY A 391 5.97 13.79 -7.70
N GLY A 392 6.61 12.84 -8.38
CA GLY A 392 7.34 13.08 -9.63
C GLY A 392 6.42 13.32 -10.84
N ALA A 393 6.97 13.89 -11.94
CA ALA A 393 6.23 14.02 -13.20
C ALA A 393 5.74 12.63 -13.66
N PRO A 394 4.49 12.52 -14.13
CA PRO A 394 3.85 11.25 -14.46
C PRO A 394 4.61 10.52 -15.59
N VAL A 395 4.58 9.19 -15.52
CA VAL A 395 5.07 8.30 -16.58
C VAL A 395 3.87 7.71 -17.31
N PHE A 396 3.96 7.61 -18.65
CA PHE A 396 2.91 7.08 -19.50
C PHE A 396 3.36 5.76 -20.09
N THR A 397 2.51 4.73 -20.07
CA THR A 397 2.86 3.39 -20.57
C THR A 397 1.75 2.78 -21.39
N THR A 398 2.13 2.03 -22.42
CA THR A 398 1.28 1.08 -23.13
C THR A 398 2.10 -0.13 -23.58
N HIS A 399 1.50 -1.30 -23.63
CA HIS A 399 2.10 -2.53 -24.17
C HIS A 399 1.35 -3.06 -25.41
N GLU A 400 0.34 -2.32 -25.87
CA GLU A 400 -0.55 -2.65 -26.99
C GLU A 400 -0.64 -1.51 -28.01
N LEU A 401 0.51 -0.95 -28.42
CA LEU A 401 0.59 0.22 -29.29
C LEU A 401 -0.24 0.11 -30.57
N ARG A 402 -0.36 -1.10 -31.15
CA ARG A 402 -1.14 -1.32 -32.38
C ARG A 402 -2.65 -1.24 -32.13
N ALA A 403 -3.09 -1.73 -31.01
CA ALA A 403 -4.51 -1.69 -30.61
C ALA A 403 -4.89 -0.28 -30.14
N ASP A 404 -4.07 0.35 -29.29
CA ASP A 404 -4.31 1.68 -28.77
C ASP A 404 -4.25 2.78 -29.85
N HIS A 405 -3.37 2.60 -30.86
CA HIS A 405 -3.08 3.60 -31.89
C HIS A 405 -3.04 3.00 -33.31
N PRO A 406 -4.17 2.50 -33.84
CA PRO A 406 -4.23 1.84 -35.15
C PRO A 406 -3.68 2.70 -36.30
N ALA A 407 -3.84 4.03 -36.23
CA ALA A 407 -3.36 4.97 -37.20
C ALA A 407 -1.81 5.02 -37.35
N LEU A 408 -1.10 4.54 -36.33
CA LEU A 408 0.36 4.49 -36.30
C LEU A 408 0.91 3.09 -36.63
N ALA A 409 0.05 2.07 -36.82
CA ALA A 409 0.44 0.66 -36.91
C ALA A 409 1.55 0.38 -37.97
N GLU A 410 1.48 1.03 -39.14
CA GLU A 410 2.48 0.86 -40.21
C GLU A 410 3.86 1.46 -39.88
N GLN A 411 3.91 2.38 -38.88
CA GLN A 411 5.11 3.13 -38.52
C GLN A 411 5.80 2.55 -37.27
N LEU A 412 5.17 1.56 -36.61
CA LEU A 412 5.68 0.95 -35.38
C LEU A 412 6.83 -0.03 -35.65
N GLY A 413 6.89 -0.63 -36.85
CA GLY A 413 7.82 -1.73 -37.15
C GLY A 413 7.51 -2.95 -36.28
N ASP A 414 8.50 -3.43 -35.55
CA ASP A 414 8.41 -4.54 -34.59
C ASP A 414 8.19 -4.06 -33.14
N VAL A 415 7.95 -2.76 -32.92
CA VAL A 415 7.68 -2.19 -31.59
C VAL A 415 6.20 -2.34 -31.26
N ALA A 416 5.91 -2.85 -30.06
CA ALA A 416 4.55 -3.02 -29.54
C ALA A 416 4.31 -2.34 -28.19
N GLY A 417 5.37 -1.99 -27.47
CA GLY A 417 5.27 -1.31 -26.17
C GLY A 417 6.04 0.00 -26.11
N ALA A 418 5.51 0.98 -25.39
CA ALA A 418 6.19 2.23 -25.10
C ALA A 418 5.99 2.68 -23.64
N LEU A 419 7.05 3.25 -23.08
CA LEU A 419 7.05 3.95 -21.79
C LEU A 419 7.63 5.35 -22.04
N VAL A 420 6.91 6.39 -21.66
CA VAL A 420 7.30 7.78 -21.84
C VAL A 420 7.45 8.48 -20.50
N ALA A 421 8.67 8.91 -20.19
CA ALA A 421 9.02 9.68 -19.00
C ALA A 421 9.38 11.12 -19.40
N PRO A 422 8.48 12.11 -19.20
CA PRO A 422 8.77 13.50 -19.48
C PRO A 422 9.92 14.03 -18.63
N LEU A 423 10.76 14.87 -19.23
CA LEU A 423 11.82 15.63 -18.60
C LEU A 423 11.42 17.12 -18.56
N PRO A 424 12.10 17.97 -17.77
CA PRO A 424 11.89 19.42 -17.77
C PRO A 424 12.06 20.05 -19.17
N GLU A 425 11.51 21.25 -19.37
CA GLU A 425 11.66 22.06 -20.60
C GLU A 425 11.13 21.37 -21.89
N GLY A 426 10.23 20.40 -21.75
CA GLY A 426 9.68 19.65 -22.90
C GLY A 426 10.57 18.53 -23.43
N ASP A 427 11.68 18.26 -22.79
CA ASP A 427 12.53 17.11 -23.03
C ASP A 427 11.84 15.80 -22.64
N LEU A 428 12.38 14.65 -23.03
CA LEU A 428 11.79 13.36 -22.71
C LEU A 428 12.79 12.20 -22.81
N LEU A 429 12.48 11.14 -22.08
CA LEU A 429 13.01 9.80 -22.23
C LEU A 429 11.85 8.88 -22.64
N ALA A 430 11.95 8.23 -23.80
CA ALA A 430 11.00 7.22 -24.23
C ALA A 430 11.71 5.88 -24.40
N LEU A 431 11.11 4.82 -23.87
CA LEU A 431 11.62 3.45 -23.90
C LEU A 431 10.65 2.60 -24.71
N PHE A 432 11.18 1.65 -25.45
CA PHE A 432 10.40 0.82 -26.36
C PHE A 432 10.70 -0.65 -26.17
N ARG A 433 9.65 -1.48 -26.30
CA ARG A 433 9.73 -2.94 -26.32
C ARG A 433 9.20 -3.48 -27.64
N ARG A 434 9.85 -4.50 -28.13
CA ARG A 434 9.41 -5.22 -29.33
C ARG A 434 8.16 -6.05 -29.03
N GLU A 435 7.48 -6.41 -30.10
CA GLU A 435 6.44 -7.43 -30.04
C GLU A 435 7.03 -8.77 -29.58
N VAL A 436 6.37 -9.39 -28.61
CA VAL A 436 6.71 -10.73 -28.15
C VAL A 436 5.44 -11.59 -28.29
N ALA A 437 5.53 -12.64 -29.10
CA ALA A 437 4.51 -13.67 -29.09
C ALA A 437 4.51 -14.34 -27.71
N ARG A 438 3.50 -14.04 -26.89
CA ARG A 438 3.40 -14.56 -25.52
C ARG A 438 2.48 -15.74 -25.49
N GLU A 439 2.99 -16.88 -25.07
CA GLU A 439 2.17 -18.03 -24.70
C GLU A 439 1.70 -17.86 -23.25
N LEU A 440 0.44 -17.47 -23.06
CA LEU A 440 -0.19 -17.44 -21.75
C LEU A 440 -0.86 -18.79 -21.50
N THR A 441 -0.54 -19.39 -20.38
CA THR A 441 -1.17 -20.64 -19.95
C THR A 441 -2.22 -20.32 -18.89
N TRP A 442 -3.48 -20.53 -19.25
CA TRP A 442 -4.60 -20.33 -18.35
C TRP A 442 -5.07 -21.66 -17.77
N GLY A 443 -5.53 -21.63 -16.53
CA GLY A 443 -6.27 -22.75 -15.93
C GLY A 443 -7.71 -22.78 -16.45
N GLY A 444 -7.89 -23.15 -17.73
CA GLY A 444 -9.15 -23.11 -18.49
C GLY A 444 -9.27 -21.85 -19.36
N ASP A 445 -10.17 -21.90 -20.37
CA ASP A 445 -10.44 -20.73 -21.22
C ASP A 445 -10.95 -19.54 -20.38
N PRO A 446 -10.25 -18.40 -20.32
CA PRO A 446 -10.64 -17.25 -19.50
C PRO A 446 -11.95 -16.60 -19.97
N ARG A 447 -12.39 -16.87 -21.20
CA ARG A 447 -13.61 -16.33 -21.81
C ARG A 447 -14.81 -17.25 -21.63
N ALA A 448 -14.60 -18.51 -21.19
CA ALA A 448 -15.67 -19.48 -21.00
C ALA A 448 -16.48 -19.13 -19.75
N LYS A 449 -17.61 -18.46 -19.94
CA LYS A 449 -18.63 -18.22 -18.91
C LYS A 449 -19.73 -19.27 -19.04
N THR A 450 -20.19 -19.77 -17.90
CA THR A 450 -21.39 -20.64 -17.89
C THR A 450 -22.56 -19.76 -17.50
N VAL A 451 -23.59 -19.75 -18.35
CA VAL A 451 -24.86 -19.09 -18.04
C VAL A 451 -25.84 -20.18 -17.62
N GLU A 452 -26.32 -20.13 -16.40
CA GLU A 452 -27.34 -21.02 -15.85
C GLU A 452 -28.63 -20.24 -15.69
N ARG A 453 -29.75 -20.90 -15.98
CA ARG A 453 -31.09 -20.34 -15.75
C ARG A 453 -31.75 -21.13 -14.64
N ASP A 454 -32.16 -20.45 -13.60
CA ASP A 454 -32.96 -21.02 -12.54
C ASP A 454 -34.39 -21.36 -13.07
N ASP A 455 -35.11 -22.18 -12.34
CA ASP A 455 -36.51 -22.59 -12.70
C ASP A 455 -37.47 -21.40 -12.76
N ASP A 456 -37.16 -20.27 -12.16
CA ASP A 456 -37.90 -19.01 -12.21
C ASP A 456 -37.53 -18.11 -13.41
N GLY A 457 -36.58 -18.56 -14.26
CA GLY A 457 -36.10 -17.83 -15.42
C GLY A 457 -34.99 -16.81 -15.15
N THR A 458 -34.53 -16.67 -13.90
CA THR A 458 -33.39 -15.80 -13.53
C THR A 458 -32.13 -16.35 -14.15
N VAL A 459 -31.41 -15.47 -14.85
CA VAL A 459 -30.09 -15.79 -15.46
C VAL A 459 -28.98 -15.54 -14.46
N ARG A 460 -28.19 -16.58 -14.16
CA ARG A 460 -27.01 -16.47 -13.31
C ARG A 460 -25.76 -16.85 -14.09
N VAL A 461 -24.68 -16.14 -13.83
CA VAL A 461 -23.35 -16.52 -14.32
C VAL A 461 -22.79 -17.58 -13.39
N GLY A 462 -22.66 -18.80 -13.90
CA GLY A 462 -22.05 -19.92 -13.20
C GLY A 462 -20.51 -19.88 -13.36
N PRO A 463 -19.78 -20.60 -12.48
CA PRO A 463 -18.33 -20.72 -12.57
C PRO A 463 -17.93 -21.54 -13.80
N ARG A 464 -16.70 -21.37 -14.24
CA ARG A 464 -16.12 -22.13 -15.35
C ARG A 464 -16.22 -23.65 -15.07
N ARG A 465 -16.52 -24.40 -16.10
CA ARG A 465 -16.68 -25.88 -16.01
C ARG A 465 -15.39 -26.64 -16.30
N SER A 466 -14.42 -26.03 -16.97
CA SER A 466 -13.16 -26.67 -17.34
C SER A 466 -11.98 -25.86 -16.87
N PHE A 467 -11.03 -26.54 -16.24
CA PHE A 467 -9.74 -26.05 -15.80
C PHE A 467 -8.59 -26.71 -16.57
N ALA A 468 -8.91 -27.40 -17.67
CA ALA A 468 -7.90 -27.97 -18.56
C ALA A 468 -7.00 -26.84 -19.07
N ARG A 469 -5.70 -27.10 -19.07
CA ARG A 469 -4.70 -26.12 -19.51
C ARG A 469 -5.05 -25.56 -20.89
N TRP A 470 -5.29 -24.26 -20.97
CA TRP A 470 -5.62 -23.55 -22.20
C TRP A 470 -4.48 -22.58 -22.53
N ARG A 471 -4.00 -22.64 -23.78
CA ARG A 471 -2.88 -21.81 -24.21
C ARG A 471 -3.38 -20.73 -25.14
N GLU A 472 -3.07 -19.50 -24.81
CA GLU A 472 -3.35 -18.33 -25.62
C GLU A 472 -2.03 -17.77 -26.15
N ILE A 473 -1.94 -17.61 -27.45
CA ILE A 473 -0.79 -16.91 -28.05
C ILE A 473 -1.28 -15.49 -28.34
N VAL A 474 -0.78 -14.55 -27.56
CA VAL A 474 -1.08 -13.13 -27.76
C VAL A 474 -0.05 -12.54 -28.69
N HIS A 475 -0.53 -11.93 -29.76
CA HIS A 475 0.28 -11.22 -30.77
C HIS A 475 0.00 -9.72 -30.72
N GLY A 476 0.92 -8.91 -31.27
CA GLY A 476 0.74 -7.45 -31.35
C GLY A 476 1.01 -6.70 -30.05
N THR A 477 1.44 -7.42 -29.01
CA THR A 477 1.74 -6.84 -27.69
C THR A 477 3.21 -7.04 -27.31
N SER A 478 3.73 -6.17 -26.48
CA SER A 478 5.01 -6.38 -25.79
C SER A 478 4.81 -7.02 -24.42
N GLU A 479 5.89 -7.28 -23.73
CA GLU A 479 5.84 -7.53 -22.29
C GLU A 479 5.25 -6.30 -21.58
N PRO A 480 4.24 -6.46 -20.69
CA PRO A 480 3.66 -5.35 -19.93
C PRO A 480 4.72 -4.61 -19.10
N TRP A 481 4.53 -3.30 -18.94
CA TRP A 481 5.38 -2.50 -18.07
C TRP A 481 5.04 -2.75 -16.60
N SER A 482 5.94 -3.38 -15.88
CA SER A 482 5.82 -3.59 -14.44
C SER A 482 6.01 -2.29 -13.65
N GLY A 483 5.58 -2.26 -12.40
CA GLY A 483 5.91 -1.15 -11.50
C GLY A 483 7.43 -0.95 -11.34
N ASP A 484 8.23 -2.03 -11.44
CA ASP A 484 9.70 -1.95 -11.39
C ASP A 484 10.30 -1.27 -12.62
N ASP A 485 9.70 -1.48 -13.80
CA ASP A 485 10.13 -0.79 -15.02
C ASP A 485 9.84 0.70 -14.95
N VAL A 486 8.65 1.07 -14.45
CA VAL A 486 8.27 2.47 -14.20
C VAL A 486 9.24 3.13 -13.22
N ARG A 487 9.55 2.47 -12.09
CA ARG A 487 10.54 2.96 -11.12
C ARG A 487 11.94 3.10 -11.72
N SER A 488 12.37 2.13 -12.52
CA SER A 488 13.66 2.20 -13.23
C SER A 488 13.72 3.38 -14.21
N ALA A 489 12.63 3.63 -14.92
CA ALA A 489 12.52 4.80 -15.80
C ALA A 489 12.52 6.13 -15.03
N VAL A 490 11.91 6.18 -13.84
CA VAL A 490 11.97 7.35 -12.95
C VAL A 490 13.40 7.60 -12.46
N VAL A 491 14.13 6.53 -12.08
CA VAL A 491 15.55 6.64 -11.70
C VAL A 491 16.37 7.15 -12.90
N ALA A 492 16.18 6.57 -14.09
CA ALA A 492 16.86 7.00 -15.30
C ALA A 492 16.56 8.47 -15.60
N ARG A 493 15.28 8.88 -15.54
CA ARG A 493 14.87 10.28 -15.70
C ARG A 493 15.61 11.20 -14.75
N ARG A 494 15.65 10.86 -13.46
CA ARG A 494 16.35 11.66 -12.45
C ARG A 494 17.83 11.81 -12.77
N THR A 495 18.52 10.71 -13.10
CA THR A 495 19.95 10.74 -13.44
C THR A 495 20.25 11.58 -14.69
N VAL A 496 19.37 11.52 -15.72
CA VAL A 496 19.48 12.37 -16.92
C VAL A 496 19.31 13.86 -16.56
N VAL A 497 18.32 14.18 -15.76
CA VAL A 497 18.08 15.56 -15.28
C VAL A 497 19.29 16.07 -14.49
N GLU A 498 19.83 15.27 -13.58
CA GLU A 498 21.05 15.57 -12.83
C GLU A 498 22.25 15.83 -13.73
N ALA A 499 22.43 15.00 -14.76
CA ALA A 499 23.49 15.17 -15.75
C ALA A 499 23.35 16.49 -16.54
N LEU A 500 22.13 16.85 -16.92
CA LEU A 500 21.84 18.11 -17.59
C LEU A 500 22.19 19.32 -16.73
N TYR A 501 21.85 19.29 -15.43
CA TYR A 501 22.16 20.38 -14.51
C TYR A 501 23.65 20.49 -14.18
N ARG A 502 24.35 19.37 -13.91
CA ARG A 502 25.81 19.36 -13.64
C ARG A 502 26.62 19.99 -14.77
N ARG A 503 26.22 19.82 -16.02
CA ARG A 503 26.93 20.35 -17.19
C ARG A 503 26.68 21.83 -17.46
N THR A 504 25.58 22.36 -16.94
CA THR A 504 25.23 23.76 -17.15
C THR A 504 25.96 24.69 -16.19
N ARG A 505 26.23 24.21 -14.96
CA ARG A 505 26.95 24.93 -13.91
C ARG A 505 27.55 23.89 -12.94
N PRO A 506 28.84 23.54 -13.07
CA PRO A 506 29.47 22.44 -12.30
C PRO A 506 29.24 22.50 -10.78
N ASP A 507 29.28 23.69 -10.20
CA ASP A 507 29.15 23.88 -8.73
C ASP A 507 27.70 23.96 -8.24
N LEU A 508 26.77 24.30 -9.12
CA LEU A 508 25.36 24.49 -8.79
C LEU A 508 24.54 23.19 -8.95
N GLY A 509 24.94 22.34 -9.89
CA GLY A 509 24.18 21.14 -10.24
C GLY A 509 24.11 20.14 -9.10
N ALA A 510 25.22 19.92 -8.39
CA ALA A 510 25.26 18.94 -7.30
C ALA A 510 24.36 19.35 -6.12
N ALA A 511 24.31 20.63 -5.84
CA ALA A 511 23.60 21.17 -4.69
C ALA A 511 22.07 21.28 -4.94
N LEU A 512 21.64 21.68 -6.14
CA LEU A 512 20.21 21.68 -6.53
C LEU A 512 19.61 20.26 -6.57
N VAL A 513 20.40 19.28 -6.96
CA VAL A 513 20.00 17.87 -6.97
C VAL A 513 19.75 17.35 -5.55
N LEU A 514 20.64 17.64 -4.61
CA LEU A 514 20.45 17.26 -3.22
C LEU A 514 19.21 17.93 -2.62
N GLN A 515 18.97 19.18 -2.94
CA GLN A 515 17.82 19.94 -2.43
C GLN A 515 16.49 19.45 -3.01
N HIS A 516 16.39 19.23 -4.34
CA HIS A 516 15.17 18.69 -4.96
C HIS A 516 14.85 17.25 -4.55
N SER A 517 15.88 16.44 -4.31
CA SER A 517 15.67 15.06 -3.82
C SER A 517 15.26 15.01 -2.34
N SER A 518 15.34 16.14 -1.64
CA SER A 518 15.11 16.26 -0.20
C SER A 518 13.74 16.82 0.17
N LEU A 519 12.99 17.39 -0.75
CA LEU A 519 11.65 17.88 -0.47
C LEU A 519 10.62 16.76 -0.61
N PRO A 520 9.54 16.73 0.22
CA PRO A 520 8.48 15.73 0.12
C PRO A 520 7.83 15.73 -1.26
N GLY A 521 7.70 14.58 -1.88
CA GLY A 521 7.06 14.44 -3.18
C GLY A 521 5.54 14.58 -3.13
N ALA A 522 4.91 14.28 -1.98
CA ALA A 522 3.50 14.46 -1.70
C ALA A 522 3.30 14.91 -0.26
N LEU A 523 2.25 15.65 0.00
CA LEU A 523 1.83 16.04 1.35
C LEU A 523 0.75 15.09 1.85
N PRO A 524 0.69 14.80 3.16
CA PRO A 524 -0.42 14.07 3.77
C PRO A 524 -1.78 14.71 3.47
N GLU A 525 -2.81 13.87 3.33
CA GLU A 525 -4.19 14.31 3.09
C GLU A 525 -5.14 13.75 4.19
N PRO A 526 -4.99 14.15 5.46
CA PRO A 526 -5.89 13.67 6.50
C PRO A 526 -7.32 14.14 6.21
N PRO A 527 -8.34 13.30 6.49
CA PRO A 527 -9.72 13.59 6.11
C PRO A 527 -10.22 14.95 6.55
N GLY A 528 -10.63 15.78 5.58
CA GLY A 528 -11.15 17.13 5.79
C GLY A 528 -10.08 18.21 6.03
N TRP A 529 -8.83 17.85 6.18
CA TRP A 529 -7.71 18.77 6.30
C TRP A 529 -7.13 19.12 4.94
N ARG A 530 -6.45 20.25 4.84
CA ARG A 530 -5.72 20.64 3.62
C ARG A 530 -4.31 21.06 4.00
N LEU A 531 -3.31 20.40 3.40
CA LEU A 531 -1.92 20.80 3.50
C LEU A 531 -1.46 21.42 2.18
N GLN A 532 -0.67 22.47 2.26
CA GLN A 532 -0.07 23.15 1.11
C GLN A 532 1.36 23.53 1.48
N ALA A 533 2.29 23.35 0.56
CA ALA A 533 3.66 23.79 0.72
C ALA A 533 4.14 24.54 -0.50
N ARG A 534 5.07 25.45 -0.29
CA ARG A 534 5.73 26.18 -1.36
C ARG A 534 7.18 26.42 -1.00
N TYR A 535 8.05 26.08 -1.92
CA TYR A 535 9.48 26.32 -1.84
C TYR A 535 9.91 27.15 -3.04
N ARG A 536 10.75 28.14 -2.80
CA ARG A 536 11.35 28.99 -3.82
C ARG A 536 12.87 29.10 -3.55
N PRO A 537 13.72 28.70 -4.50
CA PRO A 537 15.15 28.86 -4.39
C PRO A 537 15.56 30.34 -4.52
N ALA A 538 16.68 30.70 -3.90
CA ALA A 538 17.30 32.01 -4.00
C ALA A 538 17.64 32.41 -5.44
N HIS A 539 17.61 33.71 -5.74
CA HIS A 539 17.98 34.22 -7.06
C HIS A 539 19.50 34.03 -7.30
N GLY A 540 19.87 33.51 -8.48
CA GLY A 540 21.28 33.22 -8.82
C GLY A 540 21.67 31.76 -8.71
N GLY A 541 20.73 30.89 -8.28
CA GLY A 541 20.93 29.43 -8.27
C GLY A 541 21.87 28.94 -7.16
N SER A 542 22.00 29.69 -6.07
CA SER A 542 22.59 29.21 -4.82
C SER A 542 21.64 28.19 -4.21
N VAL A 543 22.18 27.12 -3.64
CA VAL A 543 21.42 26.14 -2.90
C VAL A 543 21.34 26.62 -1.45
N GLY A 544 20.12 26.76 -0.92
CA GLY A 544 19.90 27.19 0.44
C GLY A 544 19.87 26.05 1.46
N GLY A 545 19.76 26.44 2.72
CA GLY A 545 19.61 25.56 3.87
C GLY A 545 18.15 25.21 4.21
N ASP A 546 17.21 25.83 3.55
CA ASP A 546 15.78 25.71 3.81
C ASP A 546 15.19 24.35 3.45
N TRP A 547 14.33 23.83 4.31
CA TRP A 547 13.54 22.63 4.01
C TRP A 547 12.20 22.63 4.72
N TYR A 548 11.28 21.82 4.21
CA TYR A 548 10.09 21.40 4.92
C TYR A 548 9.93 19.87 4.83
N ASP A 549 9.18 19.29 5.74
CA ASP A 549 8.73 17.91 5.68
C ASP A 549 7.32 17.79 6.26
N ALA A 550 6.51 16.90 5.67
CA ALA A 550 5.20 16.55 6.20
C ALA A 550 4.91 15.10 5.84
N PHE A 551 4.49 14.29 6.82
CA PHE A 551 4.23 12.87 6.62
C PHE A 551 3.27 12.31 7.66
N ASP A 552 2.57 11.24 7.29
CA ASP A 552 1.69 10.51 8.18
C ASP A 552 2.51 9.72 9.21
N MET A 553 2.02 9.73 10.45
CA MET A 553 2.55 8.92 11.53
C MET A 553 1.73 7.63 11.69
N PRO A 554 2.31 6.53 12.21
CA PRO A 554 1.63 5.24 12.31
C PRO A 554 0.32 5.25 13.11
N ASP A 555 0.13 6.25 13.98
CA ASP A 555 -1.05 6.42 14.84
C ASP A 555 -2.11 7.36 14.25
N GLY A 556 -2.00 7.72 12.96
CA GLY A 556 -2.94 8.59 12.26
C GLY A 556 -2.75 10.09 12.52
N ARG A 557 -1.72 10.46 13.28
CA ARG A 557 -1.29 11.86 13.42
C ARG A 557 -0.42 12.28 12.23
N VAL A 558 -0.15 13.57 12.09
CA VAL A 558 0.65 14.11 10.99
C VAL A 558 1.83 14.89 11.56
N ALA A 559 3.04 14.58 11.13
CA ALA A 559 4.22 15.36 11.42
C ALA A 559 4.34 16.54 10.44
N LEU A 560 4.67 17.72 10.95
CA LEU A 560 4.92 18.94 10.19
C LEU A 560 6.26 19.50 10.61
N VAL A 561 7.15 19.75 9.67
CA VAL A 561 8.50 20.22 9.93
C VAL A 561 8.84 21.35 8.96
N ILE A 562 9.46 22.40 9.45
CA ILE A 562 10.14 23.40 8.65
C ILE A 562 11.42 23.80 9.36
N GLY A 563 12.49 24.05 8.62
CA GLY A 563 13.77 24.43 9.19
C GLY A 563 14.68 25.11 8.18
N ASP A 564 15.75 25.67 8.69
CA ASP A 564 16.80 26.30 7.92
C ASP A 564 18.18 26.05 8.56
N VAL A 565 19.15 25.66 7.74
CA VAL A 565 20.56 25.46 8.13
C VAL A 565 21.36 26.71 7.81
N ALA A 566 22.07 27.23 8.77
CA ALA A 566 22.94 28.39 8.60
C ALA A 566 23.95 28.16 7.46
N GLY A 567 23.98 29.07 6.46
CA GLY A 567 24.89 28.99 5.32
C GLY A 567 24.22 28.60 4.02
N HIS A 568 25.00 28.44 2.95
CA HIS A 568 24.51 28.11 1.62
C HIS A 568 25.45 27.15 0.88
N GLY A 569 24.93 26.52 -0.19
CA GLY A 569 25.69 25.61 -1.03
C GLY A 569 25.66 24.16 -0.55
N LEU A 570 26.56 23.37 -1.10
CA LEU A 570 26.59 21.91 -0.88
C LEU A 570 26.72 21.49 0.60
N PRO A 571 27.53 22.15 1.45
CA PRO A 571 27.60 21.79 2.86
C PRO A 571 26.26 21.97 3.59
N ALA A 572 25.59 23.12 3.40
CA ALA A 572 24.29 23.39 4.02
C ALA A 572 23.21 22.40 3.56
N ALA A 573 23.15 22.10 2.26
CA ALA A 573 22.24 21.10 1.72
C ALA A 573 22.50 19.68 2.25
N SER A 574 23.77 19.31 2.46
CA SER A 574 24.12 18.01 3.06
C SER A 574 23.70 17.93 4.53
N ALA A 575 23.96 18.97 5.30
CA ALA A 575 23.53 19.07 6.70
C ALA A 575 22.00 19.04 6.83
N MET A 576 21.29 19.79 6.00
CA MET A 576 19.83 19.83 5.91
C MET A 576 19.24 18.42 5.68
N ASN A 577 19.78 17.67 4.71
CA ASN A 577 19.36 16.30 4.43
C ASN A 577 19.52 15.35 5.60
N GLN A 578 20.64 15.45 6.30
CA GLN A 578 20.93 14.62 7.48
C GLN A 578 19.96 14.96 8.63
N LEU A 579 19.73 16.25 8.88
CA LEU A 579 18.81 16.70 9.93
C LEU A 579 17.37 16.28 9.61
N ARG A 580 16.90 16.49 8.38
CA ARG A 580 15.56 16.13 7.94
C ARG A 580 15.31 14.63 8.08
N ASN A 581 16.18 13.79 7.52
CA ASN A 581 16.01 12.33 7.57
C ASN A 581 16.17 11.79 8.99
N GLY A 582 17.10 12.37 9.76
CA GLY A 582 17.26 12.06 11.18
C GLY A 582 16.00 12.37 11.98
N LEU A 583 15.44 13.58 11.81
CA LEU A 583 14.23 13.99 12.50
C LEU A 583 13.02 13.13 12.11
N ARG A 584 12.85 12.84 10.83
CA ARG A 584 11.78 11.96 10.36
C ARG A 584 11.83 10.60 11.03
N SER A 585 13.00 9.97 11.06
CA SER A 585 13.20 8.68 11.75
C SER A 585 12.91 8.76 13.25
N LEU A 586 13.35 9.84 13.89
CA LEU A 586 13.16 10.04 15.34
C LEU A 586 11.68 10.32 15.67
N LEU A 587 10.95 11.09 14.87
CA LEU A 587 9.50 11.31 15.04
C LEU A 587 8.72 10.00 14.90
N LEU A 588 9.01 9.21 13.87
CA LEU A 588 8.38 7.89 13.67
C LEU A 588 8.69 6.91 14.80
N THR A 589 9.89 7.00 15.39
CA THR A 589 10.32 6.07 16.45
C THR A 589 9.78 6.47 17.83
N HIS A 590 9.80 7.75 18.16
CA HIS A 590 9.43 8.23 19.49
C HIS A 590 7.96 8.61 19.63
N GLY A 591 7.29 9.00 18.54
CA GLY A 591 5.90 9.44 18.55
C GLY A 591 5.63 10.75 19.32
N GLU A 592 6.66 11.41 19.86
CA GLU A 592 6.62 12.62 20.67
C GLU A 592 7.61 13.65 20.15
N VAL A 593 7.14 14.87 19.85
CA VAL A 593 7.97 15.90 19.21
C VAL A 593 9.15 16.35 20.09
N GLY A 594 8.94 16.47 21.40
CA GLY A 594 10.00 16.90 22.33
C GLY A 594 11.17 15.91 22.37
N ARG A 595 10.88 14.62 22.53
CA ARG A 595 11.90 13.57 22.51
C ARG A 595 12.62 13.45 21.18
N ALA A 596 11.88 13.55 20.08
CA ALA A 596 12.49 13.47 18.76
C ALA A 596 13.45 14.63 18.50
N VAL A 597 13.06 15.86 18.82
CA VAL A 597 13.89 17.05 18.65
C VAL A 597 15.08 17.05 19.61
N GLY A 598 14.91 16.61 20.87
CA GLY A 598 16.04 16.47 21.82
C GLY A 598 17.07 15.43 21.36
N ALA A 599 16.61 14.30 20.81
CA ALA A 599 17.50 13.30 20.23
C ALA A 599 18.20 13.81 18.95
N LEU A 600 17.49 14.60 18.13
CA LEU A 600 18.08 15.24 16.95
C LEU A 600 19.18 16.23 17.35
N ASP A 601 18.98 17.06 18.37
CA ASP A 601 19.99 18.00 18.85
C ASP A 601 21.27 17.29 19.31
N HIS A 602 21.12 16.19 20.03
CA HIS A 602 22.26 15.35 20.42
C HIS A 602 23.00 14.78 19.20
N LEU A 603 22.28 14.32 18.20
CA LEU A 603 22.85 13.82 16.95
C LEU A 603 23.53 14.94 16.15
N ALA A 604 22.90 16.11 16.07
CA ALA A 604 23.39 17.27 15.33
C ALA A 604 24.76 17.77 15.83
N ARG A 605 25.01 17.74 17.14
CA ARG A 605 26.34 18.09 17.73
C ARG A 605 27.45 17.20 17.21
N THR A 606 27.14 16.00 16.75
CA THR A 606 28.12 15.07 16.20
C THR A 606 28.23 15.22 14.68
N LEU A 607 27.15 15.55 14.01
CA LEU A 607 27.06 15.62 12.56
C LEU A 607 27.38 16.99 11.98
N LEU A 608 26.98 18.06 12.67
CA LEU A 608 27.23 19.44 12.26
C LEU A 608 28.57 19.88 12.87
N SER A 609 29.56 20.13 12.04
CA SER A 609 30.92 20.56 12.46
C SER A 609 30.96 21.97 13.07
N GLY A 610 29.98 22.35 13.89
CA GLY A 610 29.81 23.65 14.50
C GLY A 610 28.74 24.55 13.88
N ASP A 611 28.05 24.06 12.83
CA ASP A 611 26.93 24.75 12.23
C ASP A 611 25.66 24.58 13.11
N MET A 612 24.74 25.51 13.02
CA MET A 612 23.46 25.53 13.73
C MET A 612 22.31 25.50 12.71
N ALA A 613 21.16 24.97 13.11
CA ALA A 613 19.94 25.03 12.31
C ALA A 613 18.77 25.55 13.13
N THR A 614 17.92 26.34 12.51
CA THR A 614 16.61 26.70 13.07
C THR A 614 15.59 25.63 12.68
N LEU A 615 14.66 25.30 13.58
CA LEU A 615 13.67 24.25 13.36
C LEU A 615 12.35 24.57 14.06
N PHE A 616 11.25 24.41 13.34
CA PHE A 616 9.92 24.22 13.92
C PHE A 616 9.42 22.84 13.55
N ALA A 617 9.27 21.95 14.54
CA ALA A 617 8.75 20.61 14.36
C ALA A 617 7.45 20.46 15.14
N ALA A 618 6.47 19.84 14.55
CA ALA A 618 5.15 19.68 15.17
C ALA A 618 4.50 18.34 14.82
N ILE A 619 3.62 17.88 15.70
CA ILE A 619 2.73 16.74 15.48
C ILE A 619 1.29 17.25 15.60
N LEU A 620 0.57 17.20 14.48
CA LEU A 620 -0.85 17.49 14.40
C LEU A 620 -1.64 16.22 14.72
N ASP A 621 -2.58 16.31 15.65
CA ASP A 621 -3.64 15.32 15.84
C ASP A 621 -4.91 15.81 15.11
N PRO A 622 -5.30 15.18 13.98
CA PRO A 622 -6.46 15.60 13.22
C PRO A 622 -7.79 15.43 13.97
N GLY A 623 -7.86 14.46 14.91
CA GLY A 623 -9.06 14.16 15.69
C GLY A 623 -9.34 15.20 16.76
N THR A 624 -8.32 15.65 17.48
CA THR A 624 -8.44 16.65 18.56
C THR A 624 -8.20 18.08 18.06
N ARG A 625 -7.69 18.24 16.85
CA ARG A 625 -7.27 19.52 16.27
C ARG A 625 -6.16 20.24 17.04
N THR A 626 -5.35 19.47 17.75
CA THR A 626 -4.21 19.98 18.51
C THR A 626 -2.91 19.80 17.74
N VAL A 627 -2.00 20.74 17.91
CA VAL A 627 -0.65 20.72 17.34
C VAL A 627 0.35 20.86 18.48
N ASP A 628 1.01 19.77 18.82
CA ASP A 628 2.13 19.78 19.78
C ASP A 628 3.41 20.12 19.02
N TYR A 629 4.18 21.10 19.48
CA TYR A 629 5.34 21.59 18.73
C TYR A 629 6.56 21.90 19.60
N VAL A 630 7.72 21.91 18.95
CA VAL A 630 8.98 22.48 19.45
C VAL A 630 9.43 23.55 18.46
N CYS A 631 9.79 24.72 19.00
CA CYS A 631 10.36 25.83 18.25
C CYS A 631 11.82 26.02 18.66
N ALA A 632 12.74 25.52 17.85
CA ALA A 632 14.18 25.54 18.09
C ALA A 632 14.84 26.70 17.31
N GLY A 633 14.85 27.90 17.86
CA GLY A 633 15.42 29.09 17.23
C GLY A 633 14.67 29.60 15.99
N HIS A 634 13.59 28.99 15.61
CA HIS A 634 12.83 29.32 14.39
C HIS A 634 11.83 30.49 14.60
N LEU A 635 11.38 31.09 13.49
CA LEU A 635 10.40 32.16 13.52
C LEU A 635 9.03 31.66 14.01
N PRO A 636 8.24 32.50 14.73
CA PRO A 636 6.94 32.08 15.24
C PRO A 636 5.93 31.90 14.08
N PRO A 637 5.13 30.83 14.09
CA PRO A 637 4.10 30.60 13.08
C PRO A 637 2.91 31.55 13.28
N LEU A 638 2.06 31.63 12.23
CA LEU A 638 0.82 32.36 12.23
C LEU A 638 -0.39 31.40 12.26
N VAL A 639 -1.36 31.69 13.12
CA VAL A 639 -2.71 31.17 12.96
C VAL A 639 -3.53 32.20 12.19
N VAL A 640 -4.13 31.74 11.10
CA VAL A 640 -4.92 32.59 10.18
C VAL A 640 -6.35 32.08 10.14
N ASP A 641 -7.30 32.98 10.21
CA ASP A 641 -8.73 32.73 10.07
C ASP A 641 -9.44 33.85 9.27
N ARG A 642 -10.76 33.81 9.28
CA ARG A 642 -11.57 34.80 8.56
C ARG A 642 -11.49 36.25 9.14
N ASP A 643 -11.06 36.34 10.39
CA ASP A 643 -10.99 37.64 11.11
C ASP A 643 -9.58 38.24 11.03
N GLY A 644 -8.60 37.50 10.48
CA GLY A 644 -7.23 37.93 10.26
C GLY A 644 -6.18 36.92 10.64
N ALA A 645 -4.98 37.41 10.95
CA ALA A 645 -3.87 36.56 11.35
C ALA A 645 -3.27 37.00 12.70
N ARG A 646 -2.90 36.02 13.53
CA ARG A 646 -2.26 36.24 14.84
C ARG A 646 -1.04 35.33 14.98
N TRP A 647 -0.05 35.83 15.70
CA TRP A 647 1.12 35.04 16.07
C TRP A 647 0.75 33.94 17.06
N VAL A 648 1.37 32.78 16.89
CA VAL A 648 1.40 31.77 17.96
C VAL A 648 2.38 32.26 19.02
N ASP A 649 1.95 32.25 20.27
CA ASP A 649 2.84 32.54 21.41
C ASP A 649 3.72 31.30 21.65
N VAL A 650 4.87 31.27 20.97
CA VAL A 650 5.74 30.09 20.96
C VAL A 650 6.62 30.02 22.19
N VAL A 651 6.73 28.84 22.75
CA VAL A 651 7.82 28.51 23.67
C VAL A 651 9.13 28.48 22.88
N ARG A 652 10.03 29.42 23.17
CA ARG A 652 11.26 29.59 22.38
C ARG A 652 12.40 28.76 22.95
N GLY A 653 12.94 27.85 22.10
CA GLY A 653 14.17 27.12 22.34
C GLY A 653 15.38 27.73 21.62
N LEU A 654 16.57 27.24 21.95
CA LEU A 654 17.80 27.54 21.20
C LEU A 654 17.80 26.75 19.88
N PRO A 655 18.55 27.19 18.86
CA PRO A 655 18.73 26.42 17.63
C PRO A 655 19.28 25.01 17.86
N ILE A 656 19.02 24.12 16.91
CA ILE A 656 19.57 22.76 16.89
C ILE A 656 21.10 22.83 16.85
N GLY A 657 21.77 22.03 17.67
CA GLY A 657 23.22 22.06 17.92
C GLY A 657 23.60 22.82 19.18
N ALA A 658 22.71 23.64 19.74
CA ALA A 658 22.96 24.48 20.91
C ALA A 658 22.06 24.21 22.13
N MET A 659 21.08 23.28 22.07
CA MET A 659 20.11 23.05 23.15
C MET A 659 20.70 22.30 24.34
N PRO A 660 20.50 22.76 25.59
CA PRO A 660 20.98 22.09 26.78
C PRO A 660 19.96 21.11 27.37
N GLY A 661 19.57 20.05 26.67
CA GLY A 661 18.65 19.06 27.19
C GLY A 661 17.35 18.91 26.38
N GLU A 662 16.31 18.29 26.95
CA GLU A 662 15.03 18.14 26.25
C GLU A 662 14.32 19.48 26.07
N PRO A 663 13.86 19.79 24.85
CA PRO A 663 13.16 21.04 24.59
C PRO A 663 11.77 21.08 25.23
N GLU A 664 11.32 22.27 25.58
CA GLU A 664 9.96 22.48 26.05
C GLU A 664 8.97 22.36 24.88
N VAL A 665 7.87 21.64 25.10
CA VAL A 665 6.84 21.40 24.09
C VAL A 665 5.70 22.39 24.29
N GLY A 666 5.40 23.16 23.26
CA GLY A 666 4.23 24.02 23.21
C GLY A 666 3.04 23.29 22.56
N ARG A 667 1.84 23.83 22.78
CA ARG A 667 0.60 23.33 22.17
C ARG A 667 -0.24 24.48 21.59
N VAL A 668 -0.78 24.26 20.40
CA VAL A 668 -1.77 25.16 19.80
C VAL A 668 -2.99 24.36 19.34
N GLU A 669 -4.18 24.89 19.57
CA GLU A 669 -5.43 24.30 19.06
C GLU A 669 -5.90 25.09 17.85
N LEU A 670 -6.28 24.38 16.79
CA LEU A 670 -6.81 24.98 15.56
C LEU A 670 -8.33 24.87 15.57
N GLY A 671 -8.98 26.02 15.57
CA GLY A 671 -10.42 26.11 15.37
C GLY A 671 -10.85 25.69 13.97
N GLU A 672 -12.17 25.56 13.78
CA GLU A 672 -12.74 25.20 12.46
C GLU A 672 -12.38 26.23 11.39
N GLY A 673 -11.81 25.74 10.27
CA GLY A 673 -11.38 26.57 9.14
C GLY A 673 -10.16 27.44 9.41
N GLN A 674 -9.52 27.33 10.58
CA GLN A 674 -8.26 28.03 10.86
C GLN A 674 -7.10 27.33 10.16
N SER A 675 -6.09 28.13 9.77
CA SER A 675 -4.86 27.65 9.15
C SER A 675 -3.67 27.98 10.03
N LEU A 676 -2.71 27.05 10.13
CA LEU A 676 -1.40 27.29 10.70
C LEU A 676 -0.41 27.47 9.55
N LEU A 677 0.24 28.63 9.48
CA LEU A 677 1.26 28.97 8.48
C LEU A 677 2.64 28.96 9.12
N LEU A 678 3.51 28.10 8.63
CA LEU A 678 4.94 28.02 8.94
C LEU A 678 5.72 28.62 7.77
N TYR A 679 6.84 29.27 8.03
CA TYR A 679 7.64 29.93 6.99
C TYR A 679 9.07 30.15 7.46
N THR A 680 10.03 30.23 6.53
CA THR A 680 11.43 30.54 6.79
C THR A 680 11.70 32.03 6.64
N ASP A 681 12.85 32.46 7.10
CA ASP A 681 13.24 33.87 7.16
C ASP A 681 13.41 34.53 5.78
N GLY A 682 13.78 33.76 4.73
CA GLY A 682 13.86 34.24 3.36
C GLY A 682 12.56 34.81 2.79
N LEU A 683 11.39 34.54 3.44
CA LEU A 683 10.14 35.19 3.11
C LEU A 683 10.05 36.64 3.64
N VAL A 684 10.71 36.91 4.76
CA VAL A 684 10.57 38.16 5.51
C VAL A 684 11.89 38.93 5.67
N GLU A 685 13.04 38.32 5.48
CA GLU A 685 14.33 38.98 5.61
C GLU A 685 14.70 39.70 4.30
N ARG A 686 15.07 40.99 4.43
CA ARG A 686 15.58 41.81 3.32
C ARG A 686 16.61 42.81 3.85
N ARG A 687 17.73 42.93 3.12
CA ARG A 687 18.74 43.92 3.43
C ARG A 687 18.17 45.34 3.51
N GLY A 688 18.47 46.04 4.59
CA GLY A 688 18.09 47.41 4.81
C GLY A 688 16.63 47.59 5.30
N THR A 689 15.88 46.53 5.60
CA THR A 689 14.53 46.63 6.18
C THR A 689 14.49 46.05 7.59
N SER A 690 13.55 46.52 8.42
CA SER A 690 13.36 45.98 9.77
C SER A 690 12.62 44.65 9.73
N LEU A 691 13.20 43.58 10.30
CA LEU A 691 12.54 42.29 10.43
C LEU A 691 11.16 42.42 11.10
N ARG A 692 11.02 43.25 12.13
CA ARG A 692 9.75 43.46 12.81
C ARG A 692 8.69 44.09 11.88
N GLY A 693 9.09 44.99 11.00
CA GLY A 693 8.16 45.59 10.02
C GLY A 693 7.71 44.57 8.98
N ARG A 694 8.62 43.70 8.53
CA ARG A 694 8.35 42.63 7.56
C ARG A 694 7.48 41.52 8.14
N LEU A 695 7.69 41.16 9.39
CA LEU A 695 6.82 40.21 10.11
C LEU A 695 5.40 40.75 10.22
N GLU A 696 5.22 42.06 10.52
CA GLU A 696 3.90 42.66 10.56
C GLU A 696 3.24 42.72 9.16
N GLU A 697 4.02 42.97 8.11
CA GLU A 697 3.54 42.91 6.73
C GLU A 697 3.08 41.52 6.35
N LEU A 698 3.83 40.44 6.75
CA LEU A 698 3.42 39.07 6.59
C LEU A 698 2.09 38.79 7.32
N ARG A 699 1.98 39.22 8.58
CA ARG A 699 0.76 38.99 9.37
C ARG A 699 -0.47 39.66 8.69
N VAL A 700 -0.32 40.87 8.26
CA VAL A 700 -1.43 41.62 7.58
C VAL A 700 -1.76 40.90 6.24
N THR A 701 -0.75 40.53 5.46
CA THR A 701 -0.97 39.94 4.14
C THR A 701 -1.58 38.56 4.26
N ALA A 702 -1.13 37.73 5.22
CA ALA A 702 -1.70 36.39 5.49
C ALA A 702 -3.18 36.49 5.96
N GLY A 703 -3.54 37.52 6.71
CA GLY A 703 -4.93 37.78 7.09
C GLY A 703 -5.84 38.19 5.91
N LEU A 704 -5.27 38.54 4.77
CA LEU A 704 -6.03 38.93 3.56
C LEU A 704 -6.12 37.79 2.52
N THR A 705 -5.19 36.87 2.53
CA THR A 705 -5.13 35.75 1.58
C THR A 705 -4.42 34.52 2.15
N LEU A 706 -4.95 33.32 1.86
CA LEU A 706 -4.35 32.02 2.15
C LEU A 706 -3.69 31.39 0.91
N ASP A 707 -3.59 32.10 -0.20
CA ASP A 707 -2.87 31.66 -1.39
C ASP A 707 -1.37 31.88 -1.20
N LEU A 708 -0.63 30.79 -1.05
CA LEU A 708 0.82 30.82 -0.83
C LEU A 708 1.57 31.46 -2.00
N ALA A 709 1.05 31.38 -3.24
CA ALA A 709 1.67 32.02 -4.39
C ALA A 709 1.53 33.56 -4.32
N VAL A 710 0.40 34.04 -3.85
CA VAL A 710 0.15 35.46 -3.62
C VAL A 710 0.96 36.01 -2.47
N LEU A 711 1.07 35.23 -1.37
CA LEU A 711 1.93 35.58 -0.22
C LEU A 711 3.39 35.72 -0.65
N GLU A 712 3.90 34.73 -1.37
CA GLU A 712 5.26 34.76 -1.90
C GLU A 712 5.53 35.96 -2.80
N HIS A 713 4.65 36.18 -3.78
CA HIS A 713 4.81 37.31 -4.73
C HIS A 713 4.82 38.68 -4.06
N LYS A 714 3.97 38.87 -3.06
CA LYS A 714 3.90 40.14 -2.32
C LYS A 714 5.05 40.37 -1.37
N LEU A 715 5.52 39.30 -0.71
CA LEU A 715 6.50 39.38 0.37
C LEU A 715 7.94 39.17 -0.13
N ALA A 716 8.20 38.13 -0.89
CA ALA A 716 9.56 37.81 -1.35
C ALA A 716 10.02 38.69 -2.53
N GLY A 717 9.10 39.29 -3.33
CA GLY A 717 9.44 40.09 -4.51
C GLY A 717 10.09 39.26 -5.62
N LEU A 718 10.62 39.95 -6.67
CA LEU A 718 11.21 39.29 -7.83
C LEU A 718 12.69 38.89 -7.62
N GLU A 719 13.39 39.50 -6.63
CA GLU A 719 14.82 39.35 -6.36
C GLU A 719 15.06 38.99 -4.87
N SER A 720 14.68 37.78 -4.43
CA SER A 720 15.05 37.30 -3.08
C SER A 720 16.51 36.83 -3.08
N GLU A 721 17.30 37.29 -2.10
CA GLU A 721 18.70 36.91 -1.90
C GLU A 721 18.82 35.54 -1.23
N ASP A 722 17.77 35.05 -0.57
CA ASP A 722 17.71 33.76 0.13
C ASP A 722 16.54 32.90 -0.37
N ASP A 723 16.62 31.59 -0.14
CA ASP A 723 15.51 30.69 -0.41
C ASP A 723 14.38 30.93 0.59
N SER A 724 13.16 30.63 0.18
CA SER A 724 11.99 30.79 1.03
C SER A 724 11.09 29.58 0.98
N THR A 725 10.68 29.15 2.16
CA THR A 725 9.82 27.99 2.35
C THR A 725 8.56 28.36 3.11
N MET A 726 7.43 27.82 2.68
CA MET A 726 6.15 27.93 3.40
C MET A 726 5.50 26.57 3.49
N LEU A 727 4.93 26.26 4.65
CA LEU A 727 4.09 25.09 4.88
C LEU A 727 2.83 25.52 5.62
N MET A 728 1.66 25.19 5.08
CA MET A 728 0.38 25.58 5.65
C MET A 728 -0.52 24.37 5.83
N VAL A 729 -1.13 24.26 7.00
CA VAL A 729 -2.17 23.26 7.29
C VAL A 729 -3.46 23.95 7.69
N THR A 730 -4.57 23.57 7.07
CA THR A 730 -5.91 24.16 7.28
C THR A 730 -6.84 23.12 7.88
N ALA A 731 -7.47 23.45 9.00
CA ALA A 731 -8.46 22.62 9.67
C ALA A 731 -9.78 22.57 8.88
N PRO A 732 -10.55 21.47 9.01
CA PRO A 732 -11.87 21.34 8.39
C PRO A 732 -12.77 22.54 8.77
N GLY A 733 -13.44 23.15 7.76
CA GLY A 733 -14.50 24.13 7.99
C GLY A 733 -15.84 23.47 8.29
N ARG A 734 -16.81 24.21 8.82
CA ARG A 734 -18.21 23.76 8.79
C ARG A 734 -18.65 23.62 7.34
N GLY A 735 -19.05 22.38 6.94
CA GLY A 735 -19.67 22.09 5.65
C GLY A 735 -20.97 22.84 5.43
#